data_e4e98b1675d474cd0e2e4a3f3c158ac3
#
_entry.id   e4e98b1675d474cd0e2e4a3f3c158ac3
#
_cell.length_a   1.000
_cell.length_b   1.000
_cell.length_c   1.000
_cell.angle_alpha   90.00
_cell.angle_beta   90.00
_cell.angle_gamma   90.00
#
_symmetry.space_group_name_H-M   'P 1'
#
loop_
_entity.id
_entity.type
_entity.pdbx_description
1 polymer ?
#
loop_
_entity_poly.entity_id
_entity_poly.type
_entity_poly.pdbx_seq_one_letter_code
_entity_poly.pdbx_strand_id
1 'polypeptide(L)'
;MEKFIEVKGARVNNLKDISLKIPRDKLIVITGISGSGKSSLAFDTLYAEGQRRYVESLSSYARQYLGRMSKPECDYIKGLPPAIAVEQKVISRNPRSTVGTSTEIYEYLRLLFARIGHTYSPVSGKEVKTHTVDDVLECTRQYSEGTKFAVLAPLNVVQGRTLHEQLTAELQQGYSRIWYKGEFVRIDDFIAEDKENVSADQLYVLIDRMSVSSSESNVSRLTESVETAFYEGNGTCRLVFPPSNICYDFSTSFEEDGITFEKPTDSMFAFNSPAGACPECEGFGKVIGIDEKLVVPNTSLSVYDGCVQCWHGEKLGTWKAEFCRRAAADKFPIFEPYFNLTRAQKDMLWHGLPSDRNRDVRDRVCIDSFFQMVKENQYKIQYRVLQSRYRGKTICPACHGTRLKKEATWVKIGGMSITELVEMPVVNLKAWFGNLQLSEHEAKIAKRLLTEINNRLQFLLDVGLGYLTLNRPSDSLSGGESQRINLTTNLGSSLVGSVYILDEPSIGLHSRDTDRLIHVLRELQQLHNTVIVVEHDEDIMRAADYIIDVGPDAGRLGGEIVFEGTLNDILHADPDKTRSHTVRYLSGADKIPVPQSRRQWNHAIKILGARMNNLRGIDATLPLNVLTVVTGVSGSGKSSLIKGILYPALKRHLNEAADTPGEYSSLEGDWQMVKHVEFVDQNPIGKSTRSNPATYIKAYDAIRQLFASQPLAKQEGYTAQYFSFNAEGGRCEECKGAGVITVEMQFMADLVLECDACHGRRFKKEILDVRFHDKNIYDVLNMTVREAIEFFEKYGEKQIADKLRPLDAVGLGYIKLGQSSSTLSGGENQRVKLAYFIGQERQDPTLFIFDEPTTGLHFHDIHRLLKAFNTLIEKGHSIIVIEHNMDVIKCGDYVIDLGPDGGNKGGNIVCCGTPEEVARCRESATGRYLSEKLRAD
;
A
#
# COMPACT_ATOMS: atom_id res chain seq x y z
N MET A 1 -19.44 -32.53 17.84
CA MET A 1 -18.92 -31.88 16.63
C MET A 1 -18.03 -32.88 15.91
N GLU A 2 -18.07 -32.92 14.58
CA GLU A 2 -17.15 -33.75 13.80
C GLU A 2 -15.69 -33.29 14.07
N LYS A 3 -14.80 -34.22 14.38
CA LYS A 3 -13.41 -33.93 14.74
C LYS A 3 -12.53 -33.67 13.51
N PHE A 4 -13.01 -34.01 12.31
CA PHE A 4 -12.27 -33.96 11.06
C PHE A 4 -13.09 -33.35 9.94
N ILE A 5 -12.41 -32.72 9.00
CA ILE A 5 -12.92 -32.42 7.67
C ILE A 5 -12.53 -33.62 6.81
N GLU A 6 -13.47 -34.34 6.25
CA GLU A 6 -13.24 -35.51 5.42
C GLU A 6 -13.42 -35.12 3.94
N VAL A 7 -12.35 -35.23 3.17
CA VAL A 7 -12.31 -35.04 1.71
C VAL A 7 -12.26 -36.41 1.07
N LYS A 8 -13.09 -36.67 0.08
CA LYS A 8 -13.14 -37.94 -0.65
C LYS A 8 -13.10 -37.69 -2.16
N GLY A 9 -12.15 -38.32 -2.82
CA GLY A 9 -12.09 -38.32 -4.29
C GLY A 9 -11.89 -36.98 -4.94
N ALA A 10 -10.98 -36.11 -4.42
CA ALA A 10 -10.70 -34.82 -5.04
C ALA A 10 -9.85 -34.98 -6.29
N ARG A 11 -10.37 -34.44 -7.42
CA ARG A 11 -9.78 -34.57 -8.78
C ARG A 11 -9.62 -33.23 -9.49
N VAL A 12 -9.67 -32.13 -8.75
CA VAL A 12 -9.56 -30.79 -9.32
C VAL A 12 -8.15 -30.54 -9.86
N ASN A 13 -8.05 -30.01 -11.09
CA ASN A 13 -6.78 -29.73 -11.80
C ASN A 13 -5.88 -30.99 -11.91
N ASN A 14 -4.75 -30.98 -11.22
CA ASN A 14 -3.78 -32.09 -11.24
C ASN A 14 -3.95 -33.11 -10.09
N LEU A 15 -4.94 -32.95 -9.23
CA LEU A 15 -5.16 -33.86 -8.11
C LEU A 15 -5.60 -35.25 -8.59
N LYS A 16 -4.99 -36.30 -8.02
CA LYS A 16 -5.19 -37.71 -8.41
C LYS A 16 -6.07 -38.44 -7.40
N ASP A 17 -7.37 -38.19 -7.40
CA ASP A 17 -8.36 -38.87 -6.57
C ASP A 17 -8.02 -38.85 -5.07
N ILE A 18 -7.63 -37.67 -4.57
CA ILE A 18 -7.17 -37.50 -3.20
C ILE A 18 -8.29 -37.76 -2.20
N SER A 19 -8.00 -38.56 -1.18
CA SER A 19 -8.87 -38.77 -0.03
C SER A 19 -8.06 -38.56 1.24
N LEU A 20 -8.53 -37.64 2.13
CA LEU A 20 -7.79 -37.31 3.36
C LEU A 20 -8.74 -36.87 4.48
N LYS A 21 -8.22 -36.90 5.73
CA LYS A 21 -8.93 -36.43 6.93
C LYS A 21 -8.13 -35.32 7.61
N ILE A 22 -8.60 -34.09 7.50
CA ILE A 22 -7.98 -32.92 8.07
C ILE A 22 -8.52 -32.72 9.50
N PRO A 23 -7.65 -32.68 10.54
CA PRO A 23 -8.11 -32.43 11.91
C PRO A 23 -8.63 -30.99 12.06
N ARG A 24 -9.72 -30.81 12.82
CA ARG A 24 -10.29 -29.51 13.12
C ARG A 24 -9.59 -28.85 14.32
N ASP A 25 -9.75 -27.53 14.44
CA ASP A 25 -9.23 -26.72 15.54
C ASP A 25 -7.69 -26.80 15.66
N LYS A 26 -7.02 -26.96 14.54
CA LYS A 26 -5.56 -27.12 14.42
C LYS A 26 -4.97 -26.14 13.42
N LEU A 27 -3.66 -25.88 13.58
CA LEU A 27 -2.83 -25.22 12.58
C LEU A 27 -2.29 -26.29 11.62
N ILE A 28 -2.74 -26.26 10.38
CA ILE A 28 -2.43 -27.25 9.36
C ILE A 28 -1.64 -26.56 8.25
N VAL A 29 -0.51 -27.13 7.85
CA VAL A 29 0.26 -26.65 6.70
C VAL A 29 0.10 -27.63 5.55
N ILE A 30 -0.32 -27.09 4.39
CA ILE A 30 -0.30 -27.79 3.10
C ILE A 30 0.97 -27.35 2.37
N THR A 31 1.89 -28.25 2.15
CA THR A 31 3.19 -27.98 1.53
C THR A 31 3.44 -28.88 0.32
N GLY A 32 4.61 -28.77 -0.29
CA GLY A 32 5.07 -29.52 -1.47
C GLY A 32 5.72 -28.63 -2.52
N ILE A 33 6.33 -29.21 -3.52
CA ILE A 33 7.02 -28.42 -4.54
C ILE A 33 6.07 -27.52 -5.35
N SER A 34 6.61 -26.52 -6.02
CA SER A 34 5.82 -25.59 -6.85
C SER A 34 5.11 -26.37 -7.96
N GLY A 35 3.79 -26.12 -8.13
CA GLY A 35 2.96 -26.84 -9.12
C GLY A 35 2.52 -28.26 -8.73
N SER A 36 2.72 -28.71 -7.49
CA SER A 36 2.31 -30.05 -7.03
C SER A 36 0.81 -30.23 -6.83
N GLY A 37 0.02 -29.15 -6.70
CA GLY A 37 -1.44 -29.19 -6.48
C GLY A 37 -1.90 -28.65 -5.13
N LYS A 38 -1.05 -28.00 -4.35
CA LYS A 38 -1.39 -27.39 -3.05
C LYS A 38 -2.58 -26.45 -3.10
N SER A 39 -2.50 -25.46 -4.01
CA SER A 39 -3.58 -24.48 -4.17
C SER A 39 -4.85 -25.12 -4.72
N SER A 40 -4.73 -26.17 -5.55
CA SER A 40 -5.88 -26.95 -6.03
C SER A 40 -6.61 -27.65 -4.89
N LEU A 41 -5.88 -28.16 -3.88
CA LEU A 41 -6.48 -28.76 -2.69
C LEU A 41 -7.08 -27.70 -1.76
N ALA A 42 -6.31 -26.65 -1.46
CA ALA A 42 -6.71 -25.64 -0.48
C ALA A 42 -7.82 -24.71 -0.98
N PHE A 43 -7.62 -24.11 -2.18
CA PHE A 43 -8.50 -23.08 -2.72
C PHE A 43 -9.55 -23.65 -3.67
N ASP A 44 -9.14 -24.41 -4.70
CA ASP A 44 -10.07 -24.90 -5.72
C ASP A 44 -10.94 -26.06 -5.22
N THR A 45 -10.59 -26.71 -4.09
CA THR A 45 -11.36 -27.80 -3.49
C THR A 45 -12.02 -27.37 -2.17
N LEU A 46 -11.25 -27.11 -1.11
CA LEU A 46 -11.79 -26.83 0.23
C LEU A 46 -12.50 -25.48 0.29
N TYR A 47 -11.82 -24.39 -0.13
CA TYR A 47 -12.42 -23.07 -0.10
C TYR A 47 -13.63 -22.95 -1.05
N ALA A 48 -13.49 -23.45 -2.28
CA ALA A 48 -14.55 -23.41 -3.28
C ALA A 48 -15.84 -24.11 -2.78
N GLU A 49 -15.70 -25.27 -2.12
CA GLU A 49 -16.86 -25.96 -1.52
C GLU A 49 -17.43 -25.21 -0.31
N GLY A 50 -16.56 -24.64 0.54
CA GLY A 50 -17.01 -23.82 1.69
C GLY A 50 -17.80 -22.59 1.24
N GLN A 51 -17.29 -21.89 0.22
CA GLN A 51 -17.95 -20.73 -0.37
C GLN A 51 -19.26 -21.12 -1.08
N ARG A 52 -19.28 -22.22 -1.83
CA ARG A 52 -20.48 -22.74 -2.47
C ARG A 52 -21.59 -23.00 -1.45
N ARG A 53 -21.28 -23.67 -0.33
CA ARG A 53 -22.24 -23.93 0.75
C ARG A 53 -22.74 -22.65 1.40
N TYR A 54 -21.85 -21.69 1.60
CA TYR A 54 -22.24 -20.41 2.16
C TYR A 54 -23.21 -19.67 1.23
N VAL A 55 -22.92 -19.60 -0.07
CA VAL A 55 -23.81 -18.98 -1.08
C VAL A 55 -25.14 -19.71 -1.15
N GLU A 56 -25.15 -21.04 -1.07
CA GLU A 56 -26.40 -21.83 -1.05
C GLU A 56 -27.27 -21.59 0.19
N SER A 57 -26.67 -21.18 1.30
CA SER A 57 -27.38 -20.81 2.53
C SER A 57 -28.06 -19.44 2.47
N LEU A 58 -27.66 -18.58 1.50
CA LEU A 58 -28.21 -17.25 1.32
C LEU A 58 -29.62 -17.27 0.71
N SER A 59 -30.32 -16.13 0.79
CA SER A 59 -31.66 -15.99 0.19
C SER A 59 -31.63 -16.22 -1.32
N SER A 60 -32.80 -16.62 -1.89
CA SER A 60 -32.93 -16.82 -3.35
C SER A 60 -32.57 -15.58 -4.15
N TYR A 61 -32.86 -14.38 -3.62
CA TYR A 61 -32.51 -13.11 -4.22
C TYR A 61 -30.98 -12.90 -4.30
N ALA A 62 -30.28 -13.11 -3.19
CA ALA A 62 -28.82 -13.00 -3.15
C ALA A 62 -28.12 -14.01 -4.09
N ARG A 63 -28.64 -15.24 -4.16
CA ARG A 63 -28.13 -16.28 -5.07
C ARG A 63 -28.28 -15.91 -6.56
N GLN A 64 -29.33 -15.17 -6.92
CA GLN A 64 -29.55 -14.73 -8.30
C GLN A 64 -28.49 -13.74 -8.77
N TYR A 65 -27.96 -12.89 -7.86
CA TYR A 65 -26.87 -11.96 -8.16
C TYR A 65 -25.47 -12.58 -8.14
N LEU A 66 -25.23 -13.54 -7.21
CA LEU A 66 -23.92 -14.19 -7.05
C LEU A 66 -23.67 -15.33 -8.06
N GLY A 67 -24.70 -15.76 -8.81
CA GLY A 67 -24.61 -16.84 -9.76
C GLY A 67 -24.54 -18.23 -9.11
N ARG A 68 -24.56 -19.29 -9.92
CA ARG A 68 -24.35 -20.67 -9.45
C ARG A 68 -22.85 -20.97 -9.44
N MET A 69 -22.32 -21.26 -8.24
CA MET A 69 -20.97 -21.79 -8.11
C MET A 69 -20.94 -23.28 -8.48
N SER A 70 -20.00 -23.67 -9.33
CA SER A 70 -19.80 -25.09 -9.67
C SER A 70 -19.27 -25.85 -8.45
N LYS A 71 -19.76 -27.07 -8.25
CA LYS A 71 -19.19 -27.97 -7.26
C LYS A 71 -17.79 -28.38 -7.70
N PRO A 72 -16.78 -28.35 -6.81
CA PRO A 72 -15.46 -28.89 -7.14
C PRO A 72 -15.55 -30.39 -7.50
N GLU A 73 -14.67 -30.84 -8.37
CA GLU A 73 -14.62 -32.23 -8.79
C GLU A 73 -14.15 -33.13 -7.64
N CYS A 74 -15.09 -33.56 -6.81
CA CYS A 74 -14.87 -34.48 -5.70
C CYS A 74 -16.13 -35.30 -5.43
N ASP A 75 -15.96 -36.46 -4.81
CA ASP A 75 -17.08 -37.31 -4.42
C ASP A 75 -17.91 -36.60 -3.32
N TYR A 76 -17.27 -36.27 -2.22
CA TYR A 76 -17.87 -35.47 -1.16
C TYR A 76 -16.81 -34.77 -0.26
N ILE A 77 -17.23 -33.72 0.43
CA ILE A 77 -16.51 -33.10 1.54
C ILE A 77 -17.48 -33.02 2.73
N LYS A 78 -17.13 -33.63 3.89
CA LYS A 78 -17.91 -33.61 5.12
C LYS A 78 -17.20 -32.86 6.23
N GLY A 79 -17.93 -32.34 7.20
CA GLY A 79 -17.37 -31.64 8.36
C GLY A 79 -16.72 -30.29 8.08
N LEU A 80 -16.90 -29.72 6.89
CA LEU A 80 -16.32 -28.42 6.50
C LEU A 80 -17.16 -27.26 7.05
N PRO A 81 -16.62 -26.45 7.98
CA PRO A 81 -17.26 -25.22 8.45
C PRO A 81 -17.22 -24.10 7.38
N PRO A 82 -17.84 -22.93 7.66
CA PRO A 82 -17.67 -21.76 6.81
C PRO A 82 -16.19 -21.47 6.58
N ALA A 83 -15.82 -21.27 5.31
CA ALA A 83 -14.43 -21.09 4.90
C ALA A 83 -14.16 -19.62 4.50
N ILE A 84 -13.06 -19.07 4.97
CA ILE A 84 -12.56 -17.73 4.70
C ILE A 84 -11.19 -17.87 4.05
N ALA A 85 -11.01 -17.29 2.86
CA ALA A 85 -9.71 -17.25 2.20
C ALA A 85 -9.02 -15.90 2.36
N VAL A 86 -7.70 -15.93 2.56
CA VAL A 86 -6.83 -14.77 2.60
C VAL A 86 -5.78 -14.93 1.50
N GLU A 87 -6.11 -14.39 0.32
CA GLU A 87 -5.26 -14.46 -0.88
C GLU A 87 -4.34 -13.23 -0.98
N GLN A 88 -3.28 -13.34 -1.80
CA GLN A 88 -2.30 -12.28 -2.06
C GLN A 88 -2.80 -11.16 -2.98
N LYS A 89 -3.99 -11.25 -3.53
CA LYS A 89 -4.48 -10.26 -4.49
C LYS A 89 -4.68 -8.90 -3.83
N VAL A 90 -4.22 -7.83 -4.49
CA VAL A 90 -4.48 -6.45 -4.06
C VAL A 90 -5.99 -6.24 -3.99
N ILE A 91 -6.49 -5.92 -2.81
CA ILE A 91 -7.91 -5.91 -2.44
C ILE A 91 -8.72 -4.87 -3.22
N SER A 92 -8.09 -3.78 -3.63
CA SER A 92 -8.83 -2.68 -4.23
C SER A 92 -8.00 -1.92 -5.25
N ARG A 93 -8.54 -1.82 -6.48
CA ARG A 93 -8.08 -0.85 -7.48
C ARG A 93 -8.65 0.55 -7.23
N ASN A 94 -9.43 0.74 -6.16
CA ASN A 94 -10.01 2.02 -5.82
C ASN A 94 -8.91 2.98 -5.33
N PRO A 95 -8.63 4.09 -6.05
CA PRO A 95 -7.56 5.01 -5.67
C PRO A 95 -7.84 5.80 -4.38
N ARG A 96 -9.05 5.72 -3.84
CA ARG A 96 -9.42 6.30 -2.54
C ARG A 96 -9.17 5.35 -1.38
N SER A 97 -8.96 4.05 -1.62
CA SER A 97 -8.70 3.08 -0.55
C SER A 97 -7.34 3.33 0.11
N THR A 98 -7.33 3.26 1.43
CA THR A 98 -6.13 3.43 2.28
C THR A 98 -6.00 2.28 3.27
N VAL A 99 -4.85 2.16 3.92
CA VAL A 99 -4.66 1.20 5.03
C VAL A 99 -5.74 1.40 6.09
N GLY A 100 -6.04 2.64 6.48
CA GLY A 100 -7.06 2.96 7.48
C GLY A 100 -8.47 2.49 7.09
N THR A 101 -8.86 2.65 5.82
CA THR A 101 -10.18 2.17 5.35
C THR A 101 -10.20 0.64 5.17
N SER A 102 -9.10 0.03 4.72
CA SER A 102 -9.02 -1.42 4.55
C SER A 102 -9.02 -2.17 5.88
N THR A 103 -8.52 -1.57 6.96
CA THR A 103 -8.52 -2.11 8.32
C THR A 103 -9.74 -1.70 9.15
N GLU A 104 -10.64 -0.90 8.58
CA GLU A 104 -11.79 -0.28 9.26
C GLU A 104 -11.42 0.69 10.40
N ILE A 105 -10.14 0.87 10.71
CA ILE A 105 -9.69 1.78 11.78
C ILE A 105 -10.17 3.21 11.50
N TYR A 106 -10.15 3.63 10.23
CA TYR A 106 -10.57 4.96 9.84
C TYR A 106 -12.05 5.23 10.16
N GLU A 107 -12.91 4.22 10.02
CA GLU A 107 -14.34 4.33 10.34
C GLU A 107 -14.54 4.59 11.84
N TYR A 108 -13.81 3.88 12.70
CA TYR A 108 -13.85 4.11 14.14
C TYR A 108 -13.25 5.47 14.53
N LEU A 109 -12.19 5.94 13.84
CA LEU A 109 -11.63 7.27 14.05
C LEU A 109 -12.64 8.36 13.71
N ARG A 110 -13.35 8.26 12.59
CA ARG A 110 -14.41 9.22 12.22
C ARG A 110 -15.47 9.33 13.31
N LEU A 111 -15.95 8.18 13.78
CA LEU A 111 -16.95 8.14 14.85
C LEU A 111 -16.41 8.71 16.16
N LEU A 112 -15.15 8.46 16.48
CA LEU A 112 -14.50 9.00 17.67
C LEU A 112 -14.45 10.54 17.62
N PHE A 113 -13.97 11.11 16.50
CA PHE A 113 -13.90 12.55 16.30
C PHE A 113 -15.28 13.22 16.28
N ALA A 114 -16.29 12.56 15.74
CA ALA A 114 -17.67 13.04 15.75
C ALA A 114 -18.29 13.05 17.16
N ARG A 115 -17.84 12.18 18.06
CA ARG A 115 -18.43 12.02 19.41
C ARG A 115 -17.73 12.81 20.49
N ILE A 116 -16.40 12.90 20.45
CA ILE A 116 -15.59 13.53 21.51
C ILE A 116 -14.57 14.55 20.96
N GLY A 117 -14.67 14.91 19.68
CA GLY A 117 -13.79 15.91 19.06
C GLY A 117 -14.17 17.33 19.48
N HIS A 118 -13.16 18.13 19.85
CA HIS A 118 -13.28 19.55 20.18
C HIS A 118 -12.84 20.40 19.00
N THR A 119 -13.67 21.39 18.64
CA THR A 119 -13.35 22.33 17.56
C THR A 119 -12.54 23.50 18.10
N TYR A 120 -11.48 23.88 17.37
CA TYR A 120 -10.63 25.01 17.73
C TYR A 120 -10.62 26.06 16.61
N SER A 121 -10.69 27.34 16.99
CA SER A 121 -10.58 28.42 16.03
C SER A 121 -9.18 28.43 15.38
N PRO A 122 -9.09 28.51 14.02
CA PRO A 122 -7.82 28.64 13.34
C PRO A 122 -7.13 30.00 13.55
N VAL A 123 -7.84 30.99 14.10
CA VAL A 123 -7.33 32.37 14.31
C VAL A 123 -6.72 32.49 15.70
N SER A 124 -7.50 32.21 16.74
CA SER A 124 -7.08 32.41 18.14
C SER A 124 -6.57 31.12 18.79
N GLY A 125 -6.85 29.94 18.20
CA GLY A 125 -6.56 28.65 18.81
C GLY A 125 -7.42 28.30 20.02
N LYS A 126 -8.45 29.11 20.30
CA LYS A 126 -9.40 28.82 21.38
C LYS A 126 -10.37 27.73 20.99
N GLU A 127 -10.84 26.99 21.99
CA GLU A 127 -11.89 26.00 21.81
C GLU A 127 -13.23 26.67 21.54
N VAL A 128 -13.90 26.24 20.46
CA VAL A 128 -15.24 26.72 20.10
C VAL A 128 -16.26 25.90 20.85
N LYS A 129 -17.06 26.56 21.67
CA LYS A 129 -18.11 25.94 22.49
C LYS A 129 -19.45 26.59 22.25
N THR A 130 -20.50 25.81 22.30
CA THR A 130 -21.86 26.34 22.50
C THR A 130 -22.08 26.42 23.99
N HIS A 131 -22.34 27.62 24.47
CA HIS A 131 -22.63 27.82 25.89
C HIS A 131 -24.11 27.56 26.19
N THR A 132 -24.33 26.91 27.31
CA THR A 132 -25.66 26.66 27.86
C THR A 132 -25.92 27.63 29.04
N VAL A 133 -27.12 27.65 29.52
CA VAL A 133 -27.46 28.39 30.75
C VAL A 133 -26.64 27.91 31.95
N ASP A 134 -26.36 26.58 32.00
CA ASP A 134 -25.55 25.98 33.06
C ASP A 134 -24.09 26.49 33.04
N ASP A 135 -23.51 26.77 31.87
CA ASP A 135 -22.15 27.34 31.75
C ASP A 135 -22.11 28.78 32.35
N VAL A 136 -23.16 29.55 32.12
CA VAL A 136 -23.30 30.89 32.68
C VAL A 136 -23.47 30.83 34.22
N LEU A 137 -24.24 29.86 34.69
CA LEU A 137 -24.40 29.61 36.14
C LEU A 137 -23.07 29.19 36.78
N GLU A 138 -22.31 28.32 36.12
CA GLU A 138 -21.02 27.86 36.62
C GLU A 138 -19.98 28.99 36.65
N CYS A 139 -20.00 29.90 35.68
CA CYS A 139 -19.17 31.09 35.68
C CYS A 139 -19.48 31.97 36.93
N THR A 140 -20.73 32.15 37.25
CA THR A 140 -21.09 32.94 38.45
C THR A 140 -20.67 32.29 39.77
N ARG A 141 -20.67 30.95 39.84
CA ARG A 141 -20.23 30.17 41.01
C ARG A 141 -18.74 30.31 41.33
N GLN A 142 -17.94 30.78 40.36
CA GLN A 142 -16.51 31.02 40.59
C GLN A 142 -16.24 32.27 41.44
N TYR A 143 -17.24 33.11 41.65
CA TYR A 143 -17.16 34.34 42.44
C TYR A 143 -17.73 34.15 43.84
N SER A 144 -17.24 34.97 44.78
CA SER A 144 -17.69 34.95 46.17
C SER A 144 -19.16 35.30 46.29
N GLU A 145 -19.85 34.69 47.24
CA GLU A 145 -21.26 35.00 47.52
C GLU A 145 -21.44 36.50 47.86
N GLY A 146 -22.48 37.12 47.30
CA GLY A 146 -22.70 38.54 47.40
C GLY A 146 -22.04 39.41 46.33
N THR A 147 -21.17 38.89 45.49
CA THR A 147 -20.55 39.65 44.37
C THR A 147 -21.65 40.09 43.39
N LYS A 148 -21.68 41.39 43.08
CA LYS A 148 -22.70 41.95 42.17
C LYS A 148 -22.26 41.70 40.71
N PHE A 149 -23.25 41.36 39.87
CA PHE A 149 -23.06 41.23 38.41
C PHE A 149 -24.32 41.65 37.65
N ALA A 150 -24.17 41.90 36.37
CA ALA A 150 -25.28 42.21 35.47
C ALA A 150 -25.31 41.24 34.31
N VAL A 151 -26.52 40.83 33.92
CA VAL A 151 -26.80 40.02 32.73
C VAL A 151 -27.20 40.98 31.61
N LEU A 152 -26.47 40.90 30.48
CA LEU A 152 -26.62 41.81 29.36
C LEU A 152 -26.91 41.01 28.07
N ALA A 153 -27.67 41.60 27.16
CA ALA A 153 -27.85 41.15 25.81
C ALA A 153 -27.30 42.20 24.82
N PRO A 154 -26.58 41.82 23.78
CA PRO A 154 -26.18 42.75 22.72
C PRO A 154 -27.40 43.36 22.04
N LEU A 155 -27.35 44.65 21.73
CA LEU A 155 -28.45 45.34 21.04
C LEU A 155 -28.50 44.95 19.56
N ASN A 156 -29.52 44.24 19.17
CA ASN A 156 -29.75 43.83 17.79
C ASN A 156 -30.66 44.81 17.06
N VAL A 157 -30.13 45.56 16.10
CA VAL A 157 -30.95 46.48 15.29
C VAL A 157 -31.60 45.73 14.16
N VAL A 158 -32.92 45.70 14.14
CA VAL A 158 -33.70 45.04 13.07
C VAL A 158 -33.49 45.77 11.75
N GLN A 159 -33.32 45.03 10.67
CA GLN A 159 -33.09 45.59 9.34
C GLN A 159 -34.17 46.60 8.92
N GLY A 160 -33.77 47.82 8.64
CA GLY A 160 -34.64 48.92 8.26
C GLY A 160 -35.01 49.85 9.41
N ARG A 161 -34.53 49.61 10.67
CA ARG A 161 -34.69 50.54 11.80
C ARG A 161 -33.41 51.33 12.06
N THR A 162 -33.56 52.53 12.51
CA THR A 162 -32.45 53.31 13.04
C THR A 162 -32.13 52.87 14.49
N LEU A 163 -30.93 53.20 14.96
CA LEU A 163 -30.52 52.89 16.35
C LEU A 163 -31.48 53.49 17.34
N HIS A 164 -31.95 54.73 17.09
CA HIS A 164 -32.88 55.46 17.91
C HIS A 164 -34.26 54.77 17.99
N GLU A 165 -34.79 54.31 16.87
CA GLU A 165 -36.04 53.57 16.78
C GLU A 165 -35.96 52.22 17.50
N GLN A 166 -34.79 51.52 17.41
CA GLN A 166 -34.61 50.27 18.14
C GLN A 166 -34.53 50.50 19.67
N LEU A 167 -33.77 51.50 20.12
CA LEU A 167 -33.70 51.83 21.53
C LEU A 167 -35.05 52.25 22.10
N THR A 168 -35.88 52.95 21.30
CA THR A 168 -37.25 53.31 21.69
C THR A 168 -38.12 52.05 21.80
N ALA A 169 -37.95 51.09 20.93
CA ALA A 169 -38.66 49.81 21.01
C ALA A 169 -38.26 49.00 22.24
N GLU A 170 -36.96 48.94 22.60
CA GLU A 170 -36.49 48.33 23.80
C GLU A 170 -37.11 48.94 25.08
N LEU A 171 -37.22 50.24 25.08
CA LEU A 171 -37.87 50.99 26.19
C LEU A 171 -39.35 50.61 26.31
N GLN A 172 -40.05 50.41 25.19
CA GLN A 172 -41.47 49.99 25.18
C GLN A 172 -41.64 48.54 25.67
N GLN A 173 -40.62 47.70 25.48
CA GLN A 173 -40.57 46.31 25.97
C GLN A 173 -40.27 46.28 27.50
N GLY A 174 -39.86 47.37 28.11
CA GLY A 174 -39.62 47.46 29.55
C GLY A 174 -38.16 47.56 29.96
N TYR A 175 -37.24 47.50 29.00
CA TYR A 175 -35.83 47.67 29.27
C TYR A 175 -35.52 49.16 29.46
N SER A 176 -34.94 49.53 30.60
CA SER A 176 -34.71 50.94 30.94
C SER A 176 -33.25 51.39 30.83
N ARG A 177 -32.34 50.48 30.74
CA ARG A 177 -30.86 50.75 30.75
C ARG A 177 -30.11 49.97 29.75
N ILE A 178 -29.06 50.59 29.27
CA ILE A 178 -28.01 49.96 28.43
C ILE A 178 -26.66 50.06 29.11
N TRP A 179 -25.75 49.14 28.73
CA TRP A 179 -24.34 49.20 29.09
C TRP A 179 -23.56 49.72 27.88
N TYR A 180 -22.81 50.80 28.06
CA TYR A 180 -22.02 51.46 27.02
C TYR A 180 -20.70 51.96 27.59
N LYS A 181 -19.59 51.58 26.97
CA LYS A 181 -18.22 51.93 27.35
C LYS A 181 -17.88 51.75 28.85
N GLY A 182 -18.42 50.70 29.48
CA GLY A 182 -18.12 50.40 30.90
C GLY A 182 -19.13 51.00 31.90
N GLU A 183 -20.13 51.73 31.45
CA GLU A 183 -21.12 52.41 32.32
C GLU A 183 -22.55 52.00 31.98
N PHE A 184 -23.42 52.02 33.03
CA PHE A 184 -24.83 51.76 32.86
C PHE A 184 -25.58 53.08 32.67
N VAL A 185 -26.06 53.37 31.47
CA VAL A 185 -26.78 54.56 31.05
C VAL A 185 -28.26 54.25 30.89
N ARG A 186 -29.16 55.18 31.26
CA ARG A 186 -30.57 55.06 30.93
C ARG A 186 -30.77 55.23 29.41
N ILE A 187 -31.71 54.48 28.87
CA ILE A 187 -32.04 54.60 27.44
C ILE A 187 -32.56 55.95 27.08
N ASP A 188 -33.46 56.54 27.98
CA ASP A 188 -33.98 57.86 27.78
C ASP A 188 -32.91 58.95 27.69
N ASP A 189 -31.91 58.88 28.60
CA ASP A 189 -30.83 59.85 28.67
C ASP A 189 -29.89 59.67 27.43
N PHE A 190 -29.66 58.43 27.02
CA PHE A 190 -28.82 58.13 25.86
C PHE A 190 -29.44 58.61 24.54
N ILE A 191 -30.76 58.46 24.41
CA ILE A 191 -31.54 58.96 23.27
C ILE A 191 -31.53 60.51 23.27
N ALA A 192 -31.68 61.15 24.43
CA ALA A 192 -31.69 62.59 24.55
C ALA A 192 -30.33 63.26 24.22
N GLU A 193 -29.22 62.57 24.45
CA GLU A 193 -27.88 63.10 24.15
C GLU A 193 -27.51 63.06 22.66
N ASP A 194 -28.33 62.50 21.79
CA ASP A 194 -28.18 62.39 20.33
C ASP A 194 -26.72 62.15 19.84
N LYS A 195 -26.10 61.08 20.38
CA LYS A 195 -24.72 60.74 20.08
C LYS A 195 -24.58 60.24 18.65
N GLU A 196 -24.22 61.18 17.76
CA GLU A 196 -23.88 60.80 16.38
C GLU A 196 -22.69 59.80 16.32
N ASN A 197 -22.77 58.72 15.51
CA ASN A 197 -21.75 57.72 15.24
C ASN A 197 -21.50 56.66 16.32
N VAL A 198 -22.51 56.20 17.08
CA VAL A 198 -22.40 55.01 17.92
C VAL A 198 -22.86 53.79 17.15
N SER A 199 -21.98 52.78 17.01
CA SER A 199 -22.34 51.49 16.45
C SER A 199 -23.14 50.67 17.45
N ALA A 200 -24.17 49.94 16.98
CA ALA A 200 -24.99 49.05 17.79
C ALA A 200 -24.17 47.96 18.53
N ASP A 201 -23.07 47.52 17.94
CA ASP A 201 -22.17 46.51 18.49
C ASP A 201 -21.51 46.91 19.83
N GLN A 202 -21.52 48.19 20.16
CA GLN A 202 -20.99 48.73 21.41
C GLN A 202 -22.03 48.82 22.51
N LEU A 203 -23.29 48.49 22.20
CA LEU A 203 -24.43 48.67 23.13
C LEU A 203 -24.99 47.33 23.56
N TYR A 204 -25.19 47.18 24.85
CA TYR A 204 -25.83 46.00 25.45
C TYR A 204 -27.02 46.40 26.28
N VAL A 205 -28.12 45.73 26.06
CA VAL A 205 -29.36 45.94 26.89
C VAL A 205 -29.16 45.24 28.21
N LEU A 206 -29.50 45.95 29.31
CA LEU A 206 -29.48 45.39 30.67
C LEU A 206 -30.73 44.56 30.89
N ILE A 207 -30.55 43.23 31.03
CA ILE A 207 -31.66 42.31 31.31
C ILE A 207 -31.90 42.23 32.80
N ASP A 208 -30.84 41.97 33.61
CA ASP A 208 -31.01 41.92 35.07
C ASP A 208 -29.71 42.31 35.82
N ARG A 209 -29.86 42.72 37.08
CA ARG A 209 -28.75 42.95 38.03
C ARG A 209 -28.95 42.06 39.25
N MET A 210 -27.95 41.27 39.51
CA MET A 210 -28.01 40.26 40.54
C MET A 210 -26.77 40.27 41.42
N SER A 211 -26.82 39.49 42.48
CA SER A 211 -25.64 39.11 43.25
C SER A 211 -25.53 37.63 43.31
N VAL A 212 -24.28 37.14 43.33
CA VAL A 212 -23.98 35.70 43.42
C VAL A 212 -24.59 35.15 44.70
N SER A 213 -25.46 34.13 44.56
CA SER A 213 -26.05 33.40 45.68
C SER A 213 -26.44 32.00 45.26
N SER A 214 -26.23 31.07 46.19
CA SER A 214 -26.55 29.64 45.98
C SER A 214 -27.98 29.25 46.31
N SER A 215 -28.87 30.23 46.65
CA SER A 215 -30.29 29.98 46.96
C SER A 215 -31.06 29.56 45.70
N GLU A 216 -31.93 28.57 45.78
CA GLU A 216 -32.74 28.05 44.65
C GLU A 216 -33.49 29.17 43.91
N SER A 217 -34.05 30.15 44.66
CA SER A 217 -34.78 31.29 44.08
C SER A 217 -33.87 32.18 43.22
N ASN A 218 -32.59 32.36 43.62
CA ASN A 218 -31.65 33.17 42.87
C ASN A 218 -31.13 32.42 41.62
N VAL A 219 -30.92 31.13 41.74
CA VAL A 219 -30.56 30.29 40.61
C VAL A 219 -31.68 30.26 39.56
N SER A 220 -32.95 30.08 39.98
CA SER A 220 -34.10 30.11 39.05
C SER A 220 -34.24 31.46 38.34
N ARG A 221 -34.10 32.58 39.09
CA ARG A 221 -34.13 33.93 38.52
C ARG A 221 -32.97 34.16 37.54
N LEU A 222 -31.76 33.68 37.87
CA LEU A 222 -30.62 33.79 36.97
C LEU A 222 -30.84 32.99 35.68
N THR A 223 -31.39 31.78 35.79
CA THR A 223 -31.77 30.95 34.62
C THR A 223 -32.71 31.72 33.69
N GLU A 224 -33.79 32.27 34.22
CA GLU A 224 -34.77 33.07 33.44
C GLU A 224 -34.13 34.30 32.80
N SER A 225 -33.26 35.01 33.56
CA SER A 225 -32.57 36.22 33.06
C SER A 225 -31.58 35.88 31.94
N VAL A 226 -30.86 34.74 32.03
CA VAL A 226 -29.93 34.29 31.02
C VAL A 226 -30.67 33.80 29.79
N GLU A 227 -31.80 33.05 29.94
CA GLU A 227 -32.65 32.64 28.81
C GLU A 227 -33.19 33.85 28.06
N THR A 228 -33.65 34.89 28.82
CA THR A 228 -34.08 36.17 28.25
C THR A 228 -32.93 36.86 27.52
N ALA A 229 -31.72 36.87 28.10
CA ALA A 229 -30.55 37.47 27.45
C ALA A 229 -30.17 36.77 26.17
N PHE A 230 -30.21 35.45 26.14
CA PHE A 230 -29.96 34.67 24.88
C PHE A 230 -31.04 34.91 23.83
N TYR A 231 -32.29 35.06 24.24
CA TYR A 231 -33.39 35.35 23.33
C TYR A 231 -33.26 36.76 22.69
N GLU A 232 -33.06 37.79 23.49
CA GLU A 232 -32.92 39.20 23.02
C GLU A 232 -31.60 39.41 22.29
N GLY A 233 -30.53 38.71 22.70
CA GLY A 233 -29.19 38.80 22.13
C GLY A 233 -28.95 37.89 20.92
N ASN A 234 -30.03 37.30 20.31
CA ASN A 234 -29.88 36.33 19.22
C ASN A 234 -28.89 35.22 19.52
N GLY A 235 -29.00 34.64 20.71
CA GLY A 235 -28.12 33.56 21.17
C GLY A 235 -26.86 34.03 21.88
N THR A 236 -26.67 35.32 22.11
CA THR A 236 -25.50 35.87 22.79
C THR A 236 -25.88 36.50 24.11
N CYS A 237 -25.12 36.25 25.16
CA CYS A 237 -25.29 36.82 26.49
C CYS A 237 -23.95 37.32 27.04
N ARG A 238 -23.92 38.43 27.76
CA ARG A 238 -22.71 38.94 28.41
C ARG A 238 -22.96 39.10 29.91
N LEU A 239 -22.04 38.57 30.71
CA LEU A 239 -22.00 38.90 32.15
C LEU A 239 -20.96 40.01 32.40
N VAL A 240 -21.30 40.99 33.24
CA VAL A 240 -20.36 42.04 33.65
C VAL A 240 -20.33 42.11 35.18
N PHE A 241 -19.11 42.11 35.73
CA PHE A 241 -18.87 42.18 37.18
C PHE A 241 -18.32 43.56 37.57
N PRO A 242 -19.19 44.49 38.04
CA PRO A 242 -18.71 45.77 38.58
C PRO A 242 -18.01 45.59 39.94
N PRO A 243 -17.04 46.42 40.34
CA PRO A 243 -16.52 47.59 39.64
C PRO A 243 -15.35 47.30 38.69
N SER A 244 -14.88 46.06 38.63
CA SER A 244 -13.75 45.65 37.76
C SER A 244 -14.09 45.65 36.28
N ASN A 245 -15.38 45.66 35.92
CA ASN A 245 -15.89 45.52 34.55
C ASN A 245 -15.31 44.30 33.79
N ILE A 246 -15.08 43.24 34.52
CA ILE A 246 -14.69 41.97 33.89
C ILE A 246 -15.92 41.45 33.14
N CYS A 247 -15.76 41.20 31.84
CA CYS A 247 -16.80 40.74 30.95
C CYS A 247 -16.57 39.30 30.55
N TYR A 248 -17.63 38.52 30.56
CA TYR A 248 -17.65 37.15 29.99
C TYR A 248 -18.75 37.08 28.94
N ASP A 249 -18.38 36.66 27.72
CA ASP A 249 -19.31 36.50 26.62
C ASP A 249 -19.68 35.03 26.47
N PHE A 250 -20.97 34.76 26.32
CA PHE A 250 -21.52 33.43 26.11
C PHE A 250 -22.33 33.43 24.82
N SER A 251 -22.23 32.40 24.03
CA SER A 251 -22.98 32.26 22.80
C SER A 251 -23.58 30.85 22.70
N THR A 252 -24.85 30.76 22.32
CA THR A 252 -25.50 29.50 21.94
C THR A 252 -25.15 29.09 20.49
N SER A 253 -24.57 30.02 19.72
CA SER A 253 -24.05 29.77 18.39
C SER A 253 -22.68 29.08 18.47
N PHE A 254 -22.39 28.19 17.54
CA PHE A 254 -21.07 27.55 17.44
C PHE A 254 -20.12 28.44 16.66
N GLU A 255 -19.70 29.54 17.27
CA GLU A 255 -18.94 30.65 16.68
C GLU A 255 -17.80 31.10 17.57
N GLU A 256 -16.66 31.44 16.98
CA GLU A 256 -15.51 32.09 17.64
C GLU A 256 -14.75 32.92 16.58
N ASP A 257 -14.18 34.05 16.99
CA ASP A 257 -13.43 34.99 16.14
C ASP A 257 -14.20 35.46 14.87
N GLY A 258 -15.55 35.53 14.95
CA GLY A 258 -16.40 35.92 13.83
C GLY A 258 -16.56 34.84 12.75
N ILE A 259 -16.14 33.59 13.02
CA ILE A 259 -16.30 32.43 12.14
C ILE A 259 -17.37 31.52 12.74
N THR A 260 -18.38 31.18 11.94
CA THR A 260 -19.37 30.15 12.29
C THR A 260 -18.83 28.78 11.91
N PHE A 261 -18.80 27.84 12.85
CA PHE A 261 -18.30 26.51 12.70
C PHE A 261 -19.42 25.49 12.55
N GLU A 262 -19.16 24.40 11.84
CA GLU A 262 -20.04 23.23 11.82
C GLU A 262 -19.74 22.34 13.02
N LYS A 263 -20.79 21.81 13.67
CA LYS A 263 -20.60 20.79 14.72
C LYS A 263 -19.99 19.53 14.11
N PRO A 264 -19.03 18.90 14.79
CA PRO A 264 -18.41 17.68 14.30
C PRO A 264 -19.45 16.58 14.04
N THR A 265 -19.48 16.09 12.80
CA THR A 265 -20.32 14.96 12.37
C THR A 265 -19.44 13.91 11.74
N ASP A 266 -19.92 12.67 11.69
CA ASP A 266 -19.16 11.59 11.09
C ASP A 266 -18.88 11.82 9.59
N SER A 267 -19.80 12.46 8.88
CA SER A 267 -19.66 12.81 7.46
C SER A 267 -18.59 13.86 7.19
N MET A 268 -18.30 14.75 8.15
CA MET A 268 -17.25 15.77 8.08
C MET A 268 -15.85 15.13 7.92
N PHE A 269 -15.64 13.96 8.48
CA PHE A 269 -14.39 13.21 8.42
C PHE A 269 -14.37 12.13 7.34
N ALA A 270 -15.41 12.06 6.48
CA ALA A 270 -15.51 11.09 5.41
C ALA A 270 -14.98 11.64 4.08
N PHE A 271 -13.75 11.32 3.70
CA PHE A 271 -13.21 11.77 2.41
C PHE A 271 -13.89 11.10 1.17
N ASN A 272 -14.74 10.09 1.38
CA ASN A 272 -15.56 9.48 0.35
C ASN A 272 -16.93 10.18 0.20
N SER A 273 -17.25 11.12 1.08
CA SER A 273 -18.48 11.91 1.05
C SER A 273 -18.20 13.35 0.63
N PRO A 274 -19.06 13.99 -0.17
CA PRO A 274 -18.93 15.41 -0.51
C PRO A 274 -18.90 16.33 0.71
N ALA A 275 -19.50 15.91 1.83
CA ALA A 275 -19.51 16.67 3.08
C ALA A 275 -18.10 16.81 3.69
N GLY A 276 -17.25 15.78 3.62
CA GLY A 276 -15.90 15.78 4.21
C GLY A 276 -14.77 15.85 3.20
N ALA A 277 -15.01 15.52 1.94
CA ALA A 277 -13.97 15.50 0.92
C ALA A 277 -13.41 16.89 0.61
N CYS A 278 -12.11 16.99 0.40
CA CYS A 278 -11.49 18.20 -0.13
C CYS A 278 -12.13 18.56 -1.49
N PRO A 279 -12.63 19.81 -1.67
CA PRO A 279 -13.34 20.21 -2.89
C PRO A 279 -12.45 20.21 -4.14
N GLU A 280 -11.13 20.37 -4.00
CA GLU A 280 -10.20 20.41 -5.13
C GLU A 280 -9.82 19.02 -5.64
N CYS A 281 -9.56 18.06 -4.76
CA CYS A 281 -9.18 16.71 -5.14
C CYS A 281 -10.28 15.65 -4.93
N GLU A 282 -11.46 16.06 -4.51
CA GLU A 282 -12.62 15.17 -4.28
C GLU A 282 -12.29 13.93 -3.43
N GLY A 283 -11.41 14.07 -2.45
CA GLY A 283 -10.98 12.98 -1.58
C GLY A 283 -9.88 12.06 -2.12
N PHE A 284 -9.32 12.36 -3.29
CA PHE A 284 -8.19 11.59 -3.86
C PHE A 284 -6.84 11.91 -3.20
N GLY A 285 -6.70 13.10 -2.60
CA GLY A 285 -5.44 13.59 -2.04
C GLY A 285 -4.40 14.01 -3.08
N LYS A 286 -4.68 13.78 -4.36
CA LYS A 286 -3.80 14.11 -5.50
C LYS A 286 -4.60 14.77 -6.61
N VAL A 287 -3.94 15.65 -7.35
CA VAL A 287 -4.50 16.32 -8.53
C VAL A 287 -3.54 16.17 -9.72
N ILE A 288 -4.03 16.41 -10.92
CA ILE A 288 -3.16 16.47 -12.11
C ILE A 288 -2.53 17.86 -12.16
N GLY A 289 -1.31 17.96 -11.71
CA GLY A 289 -0.53 19.21 -11.66
C GLY A 289 0.82 19.10 -12.36
N ILE A 290 1.67 20.10 -12.16
CA ILE A 290 3.07 20.05 -12.59
C ILE A 290 3.84 19.20 -11.57
N ASP A 291 4.43 18.10 -12.04
CA ASP A 291 5.12 17.14 -11.19
C ASP A 291 6.58 17.54 -10.98
N GLU A 292 6.96 17.78 -9.72
CA GLU A 292 8.34 18.14 -9.33
C GLU A 292 9.35 17.13 -9.87
N LYS A 293 9.04 15.84 -9.84
CA LYS A 293 9.93 14.78 -10.33
C LYS A 293 10.16 14.82 -11.83
N LEU A 294 9.20 15.36 -12.59
CA LEU A 294 9.35 15.55 -14.02
C LEU A 294 10.08 16.84 -14.35
N VAL A 295 9.91 17.87 -13.52
CA VAL A 295 10.60 19.16 -13.67
C VAL A 295 12.06 19.07 -13.25
N VAL A 296 12.32 18.39 -12.12
CA VAL A 296 13.67 18.14 -11.58
C VAL A 296 13.91 16.62 -11.52
N PRO A 297 14.18 15.99 -12.68
CA PRO A 297 14.30 14.53 -12.73
C PRO A 297 15.60 14.00 -12.12
N ASN A 298 16.62 14.83 -11.98
CA ASN A 298 17.89 14.47 -11.35
C ASN A 298 18.20 15.48 -10.24
N THR A 299 17.92 15.09 -9.01
CA THR A 299 18.12 15.93 -7.83
C THR A 299 19.59 16.07 -7.40
N SER A 300 20.49 15.26 -7.95
CA SER A 300 21.95 15.39 -7.72
C SER A 300 22.59 16.53 -8.51
N LEU A 301 21.90 17.08 -9.50
CA LEU A 301 22.34 18.25 -10.23
C LEU A 301 21.98 19.55 -9.49
N SER A 302 22.85 20.55 -9.63
CA SER A 302 22.56 21.91 -9.21
C SER A 302 21.71 22.66 -10.24
N VAL A 303 21.19 23.85 -9.90
CA VAL A 303 20.51 24.72 -10.87
C VAL A 303 21.45 25.11 -11.99
N TYR A 304 22.71 25.37 -11.67
CA TYR A 304 23.75 25.69 -12.63
C TYR A 304 24.05 24.54 -13.60
N ASP A 305 24.09 23.30 -13.09
CA ASP A 305 24.28 22.08 -13.91
C ASP A 305 23.03 21.68 -14.68
N GLY A 306 21.91 22.37 -14.48
CA GLY A 306 20.67 22.18 -15.23
C GLY A 306 19.73 21.14 -14.60
N CYS A 307 19.54 21.11 -13.28
CA CYS A 307 18.57 20.25 -12.63
C CYS A 307 17.12 20.50 -13.11
N VAL A 308 16.80 21.75 -13.53
CA VAL A 308 15.46 22.11 -14.01
C VAL A 308 15.29 21.75 -15.48
N GLN A 309 14.69 20.62 -15.76
CA GLN A 309 14.57 20.05 -17.11
C GLN A 309 13.78 20.92 -18.10
N CYS A 310 12.78 21.66 -17.61
CA CYS A 310 11.97 22.52 -18.47
C CYS A 310 12.73 23.78 -18.97
N TRP A 311 13.89 24.09 -18.40
CA TRP A 311 14.75 25.22 -18.80
C TRP A 311 15.87 24.80 -19.76
N HIS A 312 15.78 23.62 -20.38
CA HIS A 312 16.78 23.16 -21.35
C HIS A 312 16.46 23.61 -22.79
N GLY A 313 17.49 23.74 -23.61
CA GLY A 313 17.44 24.14 -25.01
C GLY A 313 17.71 25.64 -25.23
N GLU A 314 18.01 26.04 -26.48
CA GLU A 314 18.46 27.40 -26.83
C GLU A 314 17.48 28.50 -26.37
N LYS A 315 16.17 28.31 -26.61
CA LYS A 315 15.15 29.32 -26.29
C LYS A 315 14.75 29.30 -24.81
N LEU A 316 14.65 28.10 -24.19
CA LEU A 316 14.18 27.96 -22.82
C LEU A 316 15.33 28.05 -21.80
N GLY A 317 16.59 27.84 -22.24
CA GLY A 317 17.79 28.01 -21.40
C GLY A 317 18.03 29.44 -20.91
N THR A 318 17.39 30.43 -21.55
CA THR A 318 17.41 31.82 -21.07
C THR A 318 16.81 31.95 -19.66
N TRP A 319 15.84 31.14 -19.29
CA TRP A 319 15.26 31.12 -17.94
C TRP A 319 16.28 30.70 -16.89
N LYS A 320 17.08 29.68 -17.18
CA LYS A 320 18.18 29.25 -16.29
C LYS A 320 19.22 30.36 -16.12
N ALA A 321 19.67 30.93 -17.23
CA ALA A 321 20.68 32.00 -17.21
C ALA A 321 20.20 33.21 -16.41
N GLU A 322 18.95 33.62 -16.62
CA GLU A 322 18.39 34.76 -15.93
C GLU A 322 18.13 34.47 -14.44
N PHE A 323 17.67 33.25 -14.09
CA PHE A 323 17.55 32.83 -12.70
C PHE A 323 18.91 32.89 -11.98
N CYS A 324 19.94 32.28 -12.56
CA CYS A 324 21.30 32.28 -11.97
C CYS A 324 21.83 33.69 -11.79
N ARG A 325 21.54 34.62 -12.74
CA ARG A 325 21.95 36.01 -12.64
C ARG A 325 21.26 36.74 -11.48
N ARG A 326 19.95 36.54 -11.27
CA ARG A 326 19.17 37.17 -10.20
C ARG A 326 19.43 36.52 -8.83
N ALA A 327 19.69 35.22 -8.79
CA ALA A 327 19.91 34.42 -7.58
C ALA A 327 21.08 34.93 -6.71
N ALA A 328 22.07 35.61 -7.31
CA ALA A 328 23.21 36.17 -6.61
C ALA A 328 22.79 37.26 -5.58
N ALA A 329 21.76 38.05 -5.89
CA ALA A 329 21.26 39.09 -4.99
C ALA A 329 20.63 38.54 -3.72
N ASP A 330 19.99 37.36 -3.83
CA ASP A 330 19.28 36.69 -2.75
C ASP A 330 20.12 35.57 -2.07
N LYS A 331 21.42 35.49 -2.39
CA LYS A 331 22.38 34.49 -1.89
C LYS A 331 21.88 33.04 -2.08
N PHE A 332 21.17 32.79 -3.19
CA PHE A 332 20.72 31.45 -3.52
C PHE A 332 21.90 30.58 -3.99
N PRO A 333 22.09 29.35 -3.46
CA PRO A 333 23.23 28.50 -3.78
C PRO A 333 23.05 27.78 -5.12
N ILE A 334 23.36 28.44 -6.24
CA ILE A 334 23.14 27.91 -7.60
C ILE A 334 23.95 26.64 -7.92
N PHE A 335 25.05 26.39 -7.21
CA PHE A 335 25.94 25.24 -7.40
C PHE A 335 25.62 24.06 -6.47
N GLU A 336 24.71 24.24 -5.51
CA GLU A 336 24.34 23.19 -4.57
C GLU A 336 23.39 22.21 -5.25
N PRO A 337 23.58 20.88 -5.09
CA PRO A 337 22.64 19.89 -5.58
C PRO A 337 21.23 20.13 -5.06
N TYR A 338 20.21 19.92 -5.92
CA TYR A 338 18.82 20.22 -5.59
C TYR A 338 18.34 19.51 -4.30
N PHE A 339 18.80 18.29 -4.03
CA PHE A 339 18.41 17.57 -2.81
C PHE A 339 18.95 18.20 -1.51
N ASN A 340 20.07 18.94 -1.58
CA ASN A 340 20.66 19.64 -0.44
C ASN A 340 19.99 21.01 -0.17
N LEU A 341 19.21 21.53 -1.11
CA LEU A 341 18.50 22.80 -0.93
C LEU A 341 17.49 22.68 0.21
N THR A 342 17.48 23.67 1.09
CA THR A 342 16.46 23.80 2.13
C THR A 342 15.08 24.04 1.51
N ARG A 343 14.01 23.77 2.27
CA ARG A 343 12.65 24.02 1.82
C ARG A 343 12.44 25.47 1.36
N ALA A 344 12.95 26.43 2.09
CA ALA A 344 12.87 27.83 1.73
C ALA A 344 13.61 28.15 0.40
N GLN A 345 14.76 27.51 0.14
CA GLN A 345 15.47 27.64 -1.12
C GLN A 345 14.72 26.96 -2.28
N LYS A 346 14.13 25.78 -2.06
CA LYS A 346 13.24 25.16 -3.05
C LYS A 346 12.05 26.06 -3.36
N ASP A 347 11.42 26.65 -2.34
CA ASP A 347 10.33 27.62 -2.52
C ASP A 347 10.75 28.84 -3.35
N MET A 348 11.99 29.34 -3.18
CA MET A 348 12.53 30.43 -4.02
C MET A 348 12.64 30.02 -5.50
N LEU A 349 13.07 28.80 -5.77
CA LEU A 349 13.19 28.28 -7.14
C LEU A 349 11.82 28.06 -7.79
N TRP A 350 10.86 27.59 -7.02
CA TRP A 350 9.51 27.31 -7.49
C TRP A 350 8.62 28.53 -7.60
N HIS A 351 8.59 29.41 -6.59
CA HIS A 351 7.61 30.50 -6.45
C HIS A 351 8.22 31.90 -6.66
N GLY A 352 9.54 31.99 -6.76
CA GLY A 352 10.27 33.23 -7.03
C GLY A 352 11.17 33.69 -5.91
N LEU A 353 12.23 34.37 -6.29
CA LEU A 353 13.23 34.94 -5.40
C LEU A 353 12.61 36.08 -4.53
N PRO A 354 13.11 36.32 -3.29
CA PRO A 354 12.64 37.44 -2.46
C PRO A 354 12.74 38.78 -3.13
N SER A 355 13.77 39.02 -3.93
CA SER A 355 13.98 40.24 -4.73
C SER A 355 12.92 40.44 -5.85
N ASP A 356 12.25 39.36 -6.25
CA ASP A 356 11.19 39.37 -7.27
C ASP A 356 9.77 39.49 -6.67
N ARG A 357 9.58 39.47 -5.33
CA ARG A 357 8.24 39.44 -4.67
C ARG A 357 7.35 40.62 -5.07
N ASN A 358 7.91 41.80 -5.30
CA ASN A 358 7.18 43.01 -5.68
C ASN A 358 6.91 43.10 -7.18
N ARG A 359 7.37 42.14 -7.99
CA ARG A 359 7.11 42.06 -9.42
C ARG A 359 5.84 41.31 -9.74
N ASP A 360 5.23 41.63 -10.86
CA ASP A 360 4.12 40.81 -11.38
C ASP A 360 4.64 39.35 -11.55
N VAL A 361 3.75 38.39 -11.31
CA VAL A 361 4.03 36.97 -11.45
C VAL A 361 4.66 36.63 -12.81
N ARG A 362 4.30 37.38 -13.85
CA ARG A 362 4.84 37.24 -15.23
C ARG A 362 6.31 37.67 -15.37
N ASP A 363 6.76 38.58 -14.53
CA ASP A 363 8.12 39.15 -14.59
C ASP A 363 9.09 38.45 -13.64
N ARG A 364 8.58 37.53 -12.81
CA ARG A 364 9.41 36.68 -11.97
C ARG A 364 10.11 35.62 -12.80
N VAL A 365 11.30 35.23 -12.38
CA VAL A 365 12.02 34.12 -13.01
C VAL A 365 12.01 32.93 -12.03
N CYS A 366 11.02 32.07 -12.17
CA CYS A 366 10.84 30.88 -11.36
C CYS A 366 10.09 29.80 -12.15
N ILE A 367 9.97 28.61 -11.58
CA ILE A 367 9.31 27.49 -12.26
C ILE A 367 7.83 27.79 -12.49
N ASP A 368 7.13 28.36 -11.50
CA ASP A 368 5.71 28.72 -11.64
C ASP A 368 5.45 29.72 -12.77
N SER A 369 6.27 30.77 -12.84
CA SER A 369 6.15 31.77 -13.90
C SER A 369 6.44 31.18 -15.28
N PHE A 370 7.37 30.24 -15.37
CA PHE A 370 7.61 29.49 -16.60
C PHE A 370 6.36 28.72 -17.04
N PHE A 371 5.72 27.96 -16.13
CA PHE A 371 4.50 27.22 -16.46
C PHE A 371 3.28 28.12 -16.68
N GLN A 372 3.24 29.28 -16.04
CA GLN A 372 2.23 30.30 -16.35
C GLN A 372 2.40 30.81 -17.79
N MET A 373 3.61 31.12 -18.24
CA MET A 373 3.91 31.47 -19.61
C MET A 373 3.50 30.36 -20.59
N VAL A 374 3.82 29.10 -20.24
CA VAL A 374 3.40 27.93 -21.04
C VAL A 374 1.88 27.84 -21.13
N LYS A 375 1.15 28.06 -20.03
CA LYS A 375 -0.31 28.06 -19.97
C LYS A 375 -0.93 29.15 -20.83
N GLU A 376 -0.38 30.36 -20.83
CA GLU A 376 -0.85 31.48 -21.65
C GLU A 376 -0.64 31.24 -23.15
N ASN A 377 0.36 30.43 -23.52
CA ASN A 377 0.67 30.09 -24.90
C ASN A 377 0.09 28.74 -25.37
N GLN A 378 -0.86 28.14 -24.64
CA GLN A 378 -1.45 26.82 -24.98
C GLN A 378 -2.18 26.78 -26.33
N TYR A 379 -2.52 27.91 -26.91
CA TYR A 379 -3.07 27.97 -28.27
C TYR A 379 -2.09 27.40 -29.31
N LYS A 380 -0.79 27.38 -29.04
CA LYS A 380 0.25 26.73 -29.87
C LYS A 380 0.46 25.29 -29.45
N ILE A 381 0.44 24.35 -30.40
CA ILE A 381 0.58 22.90 -30.16
C ILE A 381 1.85 22.57 -29.35
N GLN A 382 2.97 23.24 -29.65
CA GLN A 382 4.25 23.01 -29.00
C GLN A 382 4.21 23.23 -27.46
N TYR A 383 3.46 24.24 -26.98
CA TYR A 383 3.32 24.52 -25.55
C TYR A 383 2.35 23.54 -24.86
N ARG A 384 1.32 23.04 -25.57
CA ARG A 384 0.48 21.95 -25.06
C ARG A 384 1.28 20.66 -24.87
N VAL A 385 2.11 20.29 -25.85
CA VAL A 385 3.01 19.14 -25.74
C VAL A 385 4.05 19.35 -24.65
N LEU A 386 4.61 20.55 -24.52
CA LEU A 386 5.54 20.89 -23.46
C LEU A 386 4.91 20.71 -22.09
N GLN A 387 3.71 21.25 -21.86
CA GLN A 387 3.02 21.12 -20.58
C GLN A 387 2.67 19.66 -20.27
N SER A 388 2.21 18.86 -21.25
CA SER A 388 1.84 17.47 -21.02
C SER A 388 3.02 16.61 -20.55
N ARG A 389 4.27 16.96 -20.91
CA ARG A 389 5.48 16.26 -20.47
C ARG A 389 5.76 16.41 -18.97
N TYR A 390 5.30 17.50 -18.36
CA TYR A 390 5.55 17.83 -16.96
C TYR A 390 4.31 17.67 -16.09
N ARG A 391 3.18 17.20 -16.66
CA ARG A 391 1.97 16.89 -15.90
C ARG A 391 2.04 15.49 -15.32
N GLY A 392 1.77 15.40 -14.02
CA GLY A 392 1.72 14.15 -13.27
C GLY A 392 0.68 14.21 -12.16
N LYS A 393 0.56 13.12 -11.41
CA LYS A 393 -0.23 13.09 -10.18
C LYS A 393 0.56 13.74 -9.06
N THR A 394 0.21 14.96 -8.70
CA THR A 394 0.84 15.73 -7.61
C THR A 394 -0.02 15.72 -6.36
N ILE A 395 0.59 15.99 -5.22
CA ILE A 395 -0.15 16.18 -3.97
C ILE A 395 -1.08 17.37 -4.13
N CYS A 396 -2.32 17.24 -3.69
CA CYS A 396 -3.30 18.32 -3.76
C CYS A 396 -2.82 19.56 -2.97
N PRO A 397 -2.75 20.74 -3.58
CA PRO A 397 -2.25 21.95 -2.89
C PRO A 397 -3.19 22.44 -1.79
N ALA A 398 -4.50 22.14 -1.87
CA ALA A 398 -5.47 22.55 -0.86
C ALA A 398 -5.45 21.70 0.41
N CYS A 399 -5.44 20.37 0.27
CA CYS A 399 -5.46 19.47 1.40
C CYS A 399 -4.10 18.85 1.75
N HIS A 400 -3.06 19.11 0.99
CA HIS A 400 -1.70 18.57 1.19
C HIS A 400 -1.67 17.04 1.36
N GLY A 401 -2.58 16.32 0.64
CA GLY A 401 -2.67 14.87 0.69
C GLY A 401 -3.59 14.30 1.78
N THR A 402 -4.13 15.13 2.66
CA THR A 402 -5.01 14.67 3.76
C THR A 402 -6.40 14.24 3.30
N ARG A 403 -6.79 14.58 2.07
CA ARG A 403 -8.07 14.21 1.41
C ARG A 403 -9.31 14.90 1.97
N LEU A 404 -9.24 15.49 3.16
CA LEU A 404 -10.36 16.13 3.87
C LEU A 404 -10.42 17.63 3.60
N LYS A 405 -11.58 18.20 3.85
CA LYS A 405 -11.77 19.64 3.95
C LYS A 405 -10.93 20.23 5.08
N LYS A 406 -10.57 21.50 4.96
CA LYS A 406 -9.76 22.21 5.95
C LYS A 406 -10.45 22.27 7.32
N GLU A 407 -11.77 22.38 7.35
CA GLU A 407 -12.59 22.44 8.56
C GLU A 407 -12.42 21.19 9.44
N ALA A 408 -12.23 20.02 8.84
CA ALA A 408 -11.99 18.78 9.58
C ALA A 408 -10.67 18.80 10.37
N THR A 409 -9.70 19.63 9.99
CA THR A 409 -8.43 19.78 10.71
C THR A 409 -8.53 20.65 11.96
N TRP A 410 -9.60 21.40 12.11
CA TRP A 410 -9.84 22.23 13.27
C TRP A 410 -10.37 21.43 14.46
N VAL A 411 -10.91 20.23 14.19
CA VAL A 411 -11.40 19.33 15.23
C VAL A 411 -10.26 18.49 15.77
N LYS A 412 -10.05 18.48 17.07
CA LYS A 412 -8.92 17.80 17.73
C LYS A 412 -9.39 16.94 18.90
N ILE A 413 -8.65 15.86 19.14
CA ILE A 413 -8.72 15.05 20.35
C ILE A 413 -7.31 14.98 20.92
N GLY A 414 -7.13 15.28 22.20
CA GLY A 414 -5.79 15.31 22.82
C GLY A 414 -4.79 16.20 22.07
N GLY A 415 -5.27 17.31 21.49
CA GLY A 415 -4.49 18.29 20.74
C GLY A 415 -4.17 17.92 19.29
N MET A 416 -4.56 16.74 18.79
CA MET A 416 -4.28 16.24 17.45
C MET A 416 -5.53 16.13 16.59
N SER A 417 -5.46 16.51 15.32
CA SER A 417 -6.51 16.31 14.32
C SER A 417 -6.49 14.89 13.76
N ILE A 418 -7.59 14.47 13.14
CA ILE A 418 -7.66 13.15 12.47
C ILE A 418 -6.61 13.03 11.37
N THR A 419 -6.30 14.11 10.65
CA THR A 419 -5.32 14.14 9.57
C THR A 419 -3.90 13.92 10.08
N GLU A 420 -3.54 14.47 11.22
CA GLU A 420 -2.26 14.25 11.88
C GLU A 420 -2.12 12.81 12.38
N LEU A 421 -3.20 12.25 12.95
CA LEU A 421 -3.20 10.88 13.46
C LEU A 421 -3.01 9.84 12.33
N VAL A 422 -3.66 10.00 11.20
CA VAL A 422 -3.56 9.03 10.09
C VAL A 422 -2.22 9.06 9.35
N GLU A 423 -1.44 10.13 9.50
CA GLU A 423 -0.07 10.23 8.98
C GLU A 423 0.98 9.64 9.92
N MET A 424 0.60 9.34 11.16
CA MET A 424 1.53 8.67 12.09
C MET A 424 1.74 7.21 11.69
N PRO A 425 2.97 6.67 11.84
CA PRO A 425 3.19 5.24 11.85
C PRO A 425 2.33 4.54 12.90
N VAL A 426 1.80 3.35 12.58
CA VAL A 426 0.91 2.59 13.47
C VAL A 426 1.51 2.39 14.86
N VAL A 427 2.84 2.17 14.97
CA VAL A 427 3.53 2.04 16.26
C VAL A 427 3.39 3.30 17.12
N ASN A 428 3.53 4.49 16.53
CA ASN A 428 3.41 5.76 17.23
C ASN A 428 1.94 6.07 17.55
N LEU A 429 1.04 5.76 16.63
CA LEU A 429 -0.40 5.94 16.82
C LEU A 429 -0.91 5.08 17.99
N LYS A 430 -0.47 3.83 18.10
CA LYS A 430 -0.78 2.96 19.23
C LYS A 430 -0.29 3.53 20.56
N ALA A 431 0.95 4.04 20.59
CA ALA A 431 1.52 4.67 21.77
C ALA A 431 0.76 5.95 22.15
N TRP A 432 0.33 6.74 21.16
CA TRP A 432 -0.47 7.93 21.39
C TRP A 432 -1.83 7.60 22.05
N PHE A 433 -2.56 6.60 21.52
CA PHE A 433 -3.82 6.14 22.13
C PHE A 433 -3.62 5.58 23.55
N GLY A 434 -2.47 4.96 23.83
CA GLY A 434 -2.15 4.47 25.17
C GLY A 434 -1.91 5.57 26.19
N ASN A 435 -1.50 6.77 25.74
CA ASN A 435 -1.23 7.93 26.57
C ASN A 435 -2.36 8.98 26.56
N LEU A 436 -3.44 8.72 25.81
CA LEU A 436 -4.55 9.66 25.66
C LEU A 436 -5.29 9.84 26.99
N GLN A 437 -5.34 11.09 27.46
CA GLN A 437 -6.11 11.48 28.64
C GLN A 437 -7.45 12.06 28.21
N LEU A 438 -8.52 11.50 28.70
CA LEU A 438 -9.90 11.92 28.45
C LEU A 438 -10.59 12.24 29.78
N SER A 439 -11.56 13.13 29.75
CA SER A 439 -12.47 13.32 30.87
C SER A 439 -13.28 12.03 31.15
N GLU A 440 -13.83 11.90 32.34
CA GLU A 440 -14.62 10.71 32.72
C GLU A 440 -15.83 10.49 31.79
N HIS A 441 -16.46 11.59 31.36
CA HIS A 441 -17.56 11.56 30.42
C HIS A 441 -17.15 11.07 29.02
N GLU A 442 -16.11 11.65 28.45
CA GLU A 442 -15.56 11.27 27.15
C GLU A 442 -15.07 9.82 27.15
N ALA A 443 -14.42 9.40 28.24
CA ALA A 443 -13.95 8.02 28.38
C ALA A 443 -15.11 7.01 28.34
N LYS A 444 -16.26 7.33 28.92
CA LYS A 444 -17.47 6.49 28.85
C LYS A 444 -18.02 6.40 27.42
N ILE A 445 -18.10 7.53 26.72
CA ILE A 445 -18.57 7.58 25.31
C ILE A 445 -17.61 6.83 24.38
N ALA A 446 -16.32 7.05 24.52
CA ALA A 446 -15.28 6.53 23.62
C ALA A 446 -14.91 5.07 23.89
N LYS A 447 -15.27 4.49 25.04
CA LYS A 447 -14.78 3.20 25.53
C LYS A 447 -14.80 2.10 24.46
N ARG A 448 -15.92 1.89 23.79
CA ARG A 448 -16.06 0.85 22.77
C ARG A 448 -15.21 1.15 21.53
N LEU A 449 -15.21 2.40 21.07
CA LEU A 449 -14.45 2.83 19.90
C LEU A 449 -12.94 2.67 20.13
N LEU A 450 -12.47 3.10 21.30
CA LEU A 450 -11.06 2.97 21.70
C LEU A 450 -10.62 1.49 21.82
N THR A 451 -11.50 0.63 22.33
CA THR A 451 -11.21 -0.81 22.37
C THR A 451 -11.02 -1.36 20.97
N GLU A 452 -11.92 -1.07 20.03
CA GLU A 452 -11.85 -1.54 18.65
C GLU A 452 -10.61 -0.99 17.91
N ILE A 453 -10.33 0.31 18.04
CA ILE A 453 -9.14 0.94 17.47
C ILE A 453 -7.88 0.27 18.02
N ASN A 454 -7.79 0.12 19.35
CA ASN A 454 -6.61 -0.45 20.00
C ASN A 454 -6.36 -1.91 19.60
N ASN A 455 -7.41 -2.72 19.47
CA ASN A 455 -7.29 -4.11 19.04
C ASN A 455 -6.77 -4.18 17.60
N ARG A 456 -7.35 -3.42 16.68
CA ARG A 456 -6.92 -3.41 15.28
C ARG A 456 -5.51 -2.87 15.09
N LEU A 457 -5.13 -1.82 15.84
CA LEU A 457 -3.74 -1.33 15.84
C LEU A 457 -2.78 -2.40 16.37
N GLN A 458 -3.17 -3.16 17.41
CA GLN A 458 -2.35 -4.26 17.93
C GLN A 458 -2.17 -5.35 16.87
N PHE A 459 -3.23 -5.79 16.20
CA PHE A 459 -3.11 -6.77 15.12
C PHE A 459 -2.18 -6.32 14.00
N LEU A 460 -2.21 -5.03 13.62
CA LEU A 460 -1.25 -4.50 12.64
C LEU A 460 0.20 -4.58 13.13
N LEU A 461 0.44 -4.37 14.44
CA LEU A 461 1.78 -4.52 15.04
C LEU A 461 2.22 -5.98 15.06
N ASP A 462 1.31 -6.89 15.39
CA ASP A 462 1.58 -8.32 15.51
C ASP A 462 1.93 -8.96 14.16
N VAL A 463 1.34 -8.45 13.07
CA VAL A 463 1.73 -8.88 11.70
C VAL A 463 2.92 -8.10 11.11
N GLY A 464 3.62 -7.29 11.91
CA GLY A 464 4.83 -6.58 11.48
C GLY A 464 4.58 -5.33 10.60
N LEU A 465 3.38 -4.76 10.61
CA LEU A 465 3.02 -3.58 9.80
C LEU A 465 3.10 -2.25 10.56
N GLY A 466 3.80 -2.20 11.68
CA GLY A 466 3.91 -1.03 12.56
C GLY A 466 4.50 0.23 11.90
N TYR A 467 5.23 0.08 10.81
CA TYR A 467 5.83 1.18 10.06
C TYR A 467 4.87 1.86 9.09
N LEU A 468 3.72 1.25 8.77
CA LEU A 468 2.73 1.83 7.87
C LEU A 468 2.00 3.00 8.53
N THR A 469 1.49 3.91 7.70
CA THR A 469 0.55 4.97 8.10
C THR A 469 -0.85 4.62 7.62
N LEU A 470 -1.88 5.08 8.33
CA LEU A 470 -3.26 4.79 7.95
C LEU A 470 -3.69 5.49 6.66
N ASN A 471 -3.05 6.61 6.30
CA ASN A 471 -3.32 7.34 5.04
C ASN A 471 -2.62 6.74 3.82
N ARG A 472 -1.73 5.74 4.00
CA ARG A 472 -1.04 5.11 2.87
C ARG A 472 -2.04 4.47 1.90
N PRO A 473 -1.99 4.80 0.59
CA PRO A 473 -2.89 4.24 -0.42
C PRO A 473 -2.72 2.72 -0.57
N SER A 474 -3.83 2.00 -0.70
CA SER A 474 -3.81 0.53 -0.83
C SER A 474 -3.12 0.05 -2.10
N ASP A 475 -3.14 0.83 -3.18
CA ASP A 475 -2.46 0.54 -4.45
C ASP A 475 -0.92 0.63 -4.37
N SER A 476 -0.40 1.23 -3.31
CA SER A 476 1.05 1.35 -3.05
C SER A 476 1.63 0.21 -2.21
N LEU A 477 0.78 -0.70 -1.75
CA LEU A 477 1.17 -1.82 -0.90
C LEU A 477 1.75 -2.97 -1.72
N SER A 478 2.71 -3.69 -1.16
CA SER A 478 3.16 -4.97 -1.70
C SER A 478 2.07 -6.05 -1.50
N GLY A 479 2.16 -7.15 -2.26
CA GLY A 479 1.22 -8.27 -2.12
C GLY A 479 1.17 -8.82 -0.70
N GLY A 480 2.33 -9.01 -0.07
CA GLY A 480 2.41 -9.46 1.32
C GLY A 480 1.87 -8.44 2.34
N GLU A 481 2.10 -7.12 2.15
CA GLU A 481 1.49 -6.09 3.01
C GLU A 481 -0.04 -6.12 2.90
N SER A 482 -0.59 -6.22 1.67
CA SER A 482 -2.03 -6.30 1.43
C SER A 482 -2.64 -7.54 2.08
N GLN A 483 -1.99 -8.69 1.97
CA GLN A 483 -2.43 -9.94 2.56
C GLN A 483 -2.47 -9.85 4.09
N ARG A 484 -1.43 -9.28 4.71
CA ARG A 484 -1.37 -9.10 6.17
C ARG A 484 -2.44 -8.13 6.67
N ILE A 485 -2.75 -7.07 5.92
CA ILE A 485 -3.86 -6.16 6.23
C ILE A 485 -5.19 -6.93 6.20
N ASN A 486 -5.41 -7.79 5.20
CA ASN A 486 -6.60 -8.65 5.14
C ASN A 486 -6.68 -9.60 6.32
N LEU A 487 -5.56 -10.18 6.72
CA LEU A 487 -5.49 -11.06 7.88
C LEU A 487 -5.92 -10.30 9.16
N THR A 488 -5.44 -9.08 9.37
CA THR A 488 -5.83 -8.25 10.53
C THR A 488 -7.32 -7.91 10.56
N THR A 489 -7.91 -7.64 9.39
CA THR A 489 -9.35 -7.35 9.28
C THR A 489 -10.17 -8.58 9.66
N ASN A 490 -9.77 -9.77 9.21
CA ASN A 490 -10.43 -11.02 9.54
C ASN A 490 -10.28 -11.40 11.03
N LEU A 491 -9.14 -11.12 11.64
CA LEU A 491 -8.92 -11.27 13.09
C LEU A 491 -9.87 -10.37 13.89
N GLY A 492 -10.06 -9.13 13.44
CA GLY A 492 -10.99 -8.19 14.07
C GLY A 492 -12.46 -8.63 14.02
N SER A 493 -12.84 -9.54 13.11
CA SER A 493 -14.21 -10.03 12.98
C SER A 493 -14.60 -11.06 14.07
N SER A 494 -13.63 -11.57 14.85
CA SER A 494 -13.85 -12.53 15.97
C SER A 494 -14.72 -13.73 15.61
N LEU A 495 -14.63 -14.22 14.37
CA LEU A 495 -15.37 -15.40 13.94
C LEU A 495 -14.79 -16.65 14.59
N VAL A 496 -15.65 -17.49 15.16
CA VAL A 496 -15.32 -18.70 15.90
C VAL A 496 -15.84 -19.93 15.14
N GLY A 497 -15.07 -21.02 15.16
CA GLY A 497 -15.47 -22.29 14.55
C GLY A 497 -15.48 -22.29 13.02
N SER A 498 -14.69 -21.42 12.41
CA SER A 498 -14.54 -21.28 10.95
C SER A 498 -13.25 -21.96 10.46
N VAL A 499 -13.13 -22.11 9.14
CA VAL A 499 -11.88 -22.51 8.49
C VAL A 499 -11.24 -21.26 7.84
N TYR A 500 -10.03 -20.95 8.23
CA TYR A 500 -9.21 -19.95 7.58
C TYR A 500 -8.23 -20.62 6.63
N ILE A 501 -8.21 -20.21 5.37
CA ILE A 501 -7.28 -20.73 4.35
C ILE A 501 -6.41 -19.58 3.88
N LEU A 502 -5.10 -19.66 4.14
CA LEU A 502 -4.13 -18.62 3.84
C LEU A 502 -3.14 -19.11 2.76
N ASP A 503 -2.82 -18.23 1.81
CA ASP A 503 -1.89 -18.51 0.73
C ASP A 503 -0.56 -17.81 0.99
N GLU A 504 0.47 -18.59 1.36
CA GLU A 504 1.84 -18.12 1.58
C GLU A 504 1.94 -16.81 2.40
N PRO A 505 1.39 -16.76 3.64
CA PRO A 505 1.34 -15.51 4.41
C PRO A 505 2.72 -15.01 4.89
N SER A 506 3.79 -15.82 4.80
CA SER A 506 5.16 -15.45 5.13
C SER A 506 5.88 -14.66 4.04
N ILE A 507 5.27 -14.46 2.86
CA ILE A 507 5.91 -13.79 1.74
C ILE A 507 6.47 -12.42 2.12
N GLY A 508 7.76 -12.20 1.77
CA GLY A 508 8.47 -10.95 2.03
C GLY A 508 8.68 -10.65 3.51
N LEU A 509 8.50 -11.65 4.38
CA LEU A 509 8.81 -11.53 5.81
C LEU A 509 10.25 -11.93 6.09
N HIS A 510 10.86 -11.22 7.00
CA HIS A 510 12.07 -11.64 7.68
C HIS A 510 11.70 -12.67 8.77
N SER A 511 12.58 -13.65 9.09
CA SER A 511 12.31 -14.69 10.10
C SER A 511 11.80 -14.12 11.44
N ARG A 512 12.30 -12.96 11.86
CA ARG A 512 11.78 -12.25 13.05
C ARG A 512 10.29 -11.91 12.95
N ASP A 513 9.82 -11.54 11.77
CA ASP A 513 8.42 -11.17 11.56
C ASP A 513 7.57 -12.42 11.31
N THR A 514 8.17 -13.52 10.80
CA THR A 514 7.54 -14.85 10.71
C THR A 514 7.18 -15.40 12.08
N ASP A 515 8.03 -15.24 13.09
CA ASP A 515 7.73 -15.62 14.49
C ASP A 515 6.46 -14.93 15.01
N ARG A 516 6.29 -13.64 14.71
CA ARG A 516 5.07 -12.89 15.08
C ARG A 516 3.83 -13.41 14.33
N LEU A 517 3.99 -13.69 13.04
CA LEU A 517 2.90 -14.26 12.24
C LEU A 517 2.45 -15.61 12.80
N ILE A 518 3.40 -16.48 13.20
CA ILE A 518 3.10 -17.77 13.85
C ILE A 518 2.24 -17.55 15.11
N HIS A 519 2.59 -16.55 15.92
CA HIS A 519 1.81 -16.22 17.12
C HIS A 519 0.37 -15.84 16.76
N VAL A 520 0.17 -15.00 15.75
CA VAL A 520 -1.13 -14.59 15.24
C VAL A 520 -1.95 -15.80 14.72
N LEU A 521 -1.31 -16.71 13.98
CA LEU A 521 -1.98 -17.93 13.49
C LEU A 521 -2.40 -18.84 14.66
N ARG A 522 -1.59 -18.89 15.73
CA ARG A 522 -1.94 -19.61 16.96
C ARG A 522 -3.08 -18.96 17.73
N GLU A 523 -3.15 -17.64 17.80
CA GLU A 523 -4.29 -16.93 18.39
C GLU A 523 -5.60 -17.23 17.63
N LEU A 524 -5.57 -17.22 16.28
CA LEU A 524 -6.71 -17.65 15.47
C LEU A 524 -7.15 -19.06 15.78
N GLN A 525 -6.22 -19.99 15.95
CA GLN A 525 -6.48 -21.38 16.31
C GLN A 525 -7.13 -21.49 17.71
N GLN A 526 -6.64 -20.73 18.69
CA GLN A 526 -7.17 -20.73 20.06
C GLN A 526 -8.63 -20.29 20.16
N LEU A 527 -9.12 -19.53 19.18
CA LEU A 527 -10.53 -19.19 19.01
C LEU A 527 -11.37 -20.36 18.44
N HIS A 528 -10.89 -21.60 18.52
CA HIS A 528 -11.53 -22.80 17.94
C HIS A 528 -11.72 -22.73 16.42
N ASN A 529 -10.83 -22.07 15.72
CA ASN A 529 -10.80 -22.08 14.26
C ASN A 529 -9.83 -23.15 13.74
N THR A 530 -10.12 -23.68 12.58
CA THR A 530 -9.18 -24.50 11.82
C THR A 530 -8.40 -23.57 10.89
N VAL A 531 -7.07 -23.52 11.03
CA VAL A 531 -6.21 -22.65 10.24
C VAL A 531 -5.41 -23.52 9.26
N ILE A 532 -5.70 -23.39 7.99
CA ILE A 532 -5.01 -24.09 6.89
C ILE A 532 -4.12 -23.08 6.18
N VAL A 533 -2.84 -23.36 6.11
CA VAL A 533 -1.84 -22.48 5.50
C VAL A 533 -1.16 -23.23 4.37
N VAL A 534 -1.19 -22.69 3.16
CA VAL A 534 -0.35 -23.16 2.05
C VAL A 534 1.00 -22.48 2.22
N GLU A 535 2.07 -23.24 2.51
CA GLU A 535 3.35 -22.66 2.90
C GLU A 535 4.58 -23.50 2.53
N HIS A 536 5.70 -22.79 2.43
CA HIS A 536 7.04 -23.35 2.18
C HIS A 536 8.07 -22.91 3.24
N ASP A 537 7.70 -21.97 4.10
CA ASP A 537 8.56 -21.47 5.17
C ASP A 537 8.79 -22.55 6.25
N GLU A 538 10.08 -22.80 6.60
CA GLU A 538 10.45 -23.83 7.54
C GLU A 538 9.89 -23.56 8.93
N ASP A 539 9.91 -22.32 9.39
CA ASP A 539 9.49 -21.94 10.74
C ASP A 539 7.98 -22.20 10.93
N ILE A 540 7.17 -21.86 9.90
CA ILE A 540 5.72 -22.12 9.91
C ILE A 540 5.44 -23.63 9.84
N MET A 541 6.17 -24.38 9.00
CA MET A 541 6.02 -25.84 8.93
C MET A 541 6.37 -26.51 10.26
N ARG A 542 7.45 -26.08 10.91
CA ARG A 542 7.84 -26.60 12.25
C ARG A 542 6.86 -26.22 13.36
N ALA A 543 6.16 -25.10 13.19
CA ALA A 543 5.13 -24.65 14.12
C ALA A 543 3.77 -25.33 13.91
N ALA A 544 3.55 -26.05 12.79
CA ALA A 544 2.28 -26.68 12.48
C ALA A 544 1.94 -27.86 13.41
N ASP A 545 0.64 -28.06 13.70
CA ASP A 545 0.15 -29.24 14.39
C ASP A 545 0.04 -30.44 13.44
N TYR A 546 -0.21 -30.17 12.18
CA TYR A 546 -0.41 -31.21 11.15
C TYR A 546 0.12 -30.68 9.81
N ILE A 547 0.82 -31.53 9.07
CA ILE A 547 1.42 -31.22 7.79
C ILE A 547 0.88 -32.18 6.74
N ILE A 548 0.47 -31.61 5.60
CA ILE A 548 0.01 -32.34 4.42
C ILE A 548 0.95 -31.97 3.28
N ASP A 549 1.72 -32.95 2.79
CA ASP A 549 2.64 -32.76 1.67
C ASP A 549 2.05 -33.30 0.37
N VAL A 550 1.90 -32.40 -0.61
CA VAL A 550 1.34 -32.70 -1.93
C VAL A 550 2.49 -32.85 -2.93
N GLY A 551 2.59 -33.99 -3.57
CA GLY A 551 3.69 -34.28 -4.47
C GLY A 551 3.45 -35.53 -5.34
N PRO A 552 4.49 -36.33 -5.64
CA PRO A 552 5.94 -36.08 -5.35
C PRO A 552 6.56 -34.96 -6.17
N ASP A 553 6.08 -34.76 -7.40
CA ASP A 553 6.59 -33.80 -8.37
C ASP A 553 5.53 -32.76 -8.77
N ALA A 554 5.84 -31.95 -9.77
CA ALA A 554 4.95 -30.91 -10.29
C ALA A 554 4.05 -31.38 -11.44
N GLY A 555 2.92 -30.71 -11.65
CA GLY A 555 2.02 -30.96 -12.77
C GLY A 555 1.43 -32.38 -12.76
N ARG A 556 1.52 -33.10 -13.88
CA ARG A 556 0.99 -34.48 -14.01
C ARG A 556 1.68 -35.51 -13.11
N LEU A 557 2.91 -35.26 -12.73
CA LEU A 557 3.67 -36.13 -11.82
C LEU A 557 3.37 -35.82 -10.34
N GLY A 558 2.68 -34.70 -10.06
CA GLY A 558 2.19 -34.34 -8.73
C GLY A 558 0.76 -34.82 -8.47
N GLY A 559 0.10 -34.14 -7.57
CA GLY A 559 -1.32 -34.35 -7.26
C GLY A 559 -1.63 -35.55 -6.37
N GLU A 560 -0.64 -36.09 -5.66
CA GLU A 560 -0.79 -37.18 -4.68
C GLU A 560 -0.45 -36.64 -3.29
N ILE A 561 -1.04 -37.20 -2.23
CA ILE A 561 -0.56 -36.98 -0.87
C ILE A 561 0.63 -37.90 -0.64
N VAL A 562 1.82 -37.33 -0.51
CA VAL A 562 3.07 -38.08 -0.30
C VAL A 562 3.42 -38.22 1.18
N PHE A 563 2.86 -37.33 2.01
CA PHE A 563 2.96 -37.39 3.46
C PHE A 563 1.77 -36.67 4.12
N GLU A 564 1.27 -37.22 5.22
CA GLU A 564 0.36 -36.56 6.14
C GLU A 564 0.70 -36.99 7.58
N GLY A 565 0.78 -36.04 8.51
CA GLY A 565 1.13 -36.31 9.90
C GLY A 565 1.62 -35.08 10.64
N THR A 566 2.21 -35.32 11.82
CA THR A 566 2.83 -34.30 12.67
C THR A 566 4.30 -34.09 12.32
N LEU A 567 4.90 -33.02 12.81
CA LEU A 567 6.35 -32.79 12.68
C LEU A 567 7.14 -33.96 13.29
N ASN A 568 6.63 -34.55 14.40
CA ASN A 568 7.28 -35.69 15.02
C ASN A 568 7.30 -36.94 14.10
N ASP A 569 6.23 -37.15 13.34
CA ASP A 569 6.16 -38.24 12.34
C ASP A 569 7.18 -38.00 11.20
N ILE A 570 7.41 -36.75 10.79
CA ILE A 570 8.44 -36.38 9.81
C ILE A 570 9.85 -36.74 10.33
N LEU A 571 10.15 -36.33 11.56
CA LEU A 571 11.49 -36.57 12.16
C LEU A 571 11.81 -38.06 12.38
N HIS A 572 10.78 -38.92 12.48
CA HIS A 572 10.94 -40.38 12.62
C HIS A 572 10.74 -41.15 11.30
N ALA A 573 10.34 -40.46 10.22
CA ALA A 573 10.17 -41.09 8.90
C ALA A 573 11.54 -41.55 8.35
N ASP A 574 11.55 -42.70 7.66
CA ASP A 574 12.73 -43.19 6.93
C ASP A 574 12.91 -42.35 5.65
N PRO A 575 13.97 -41.49 5.54
CA PRO A 575 14.17 -40.62 4.40
C PRO A 575 14.38 -41.35 3.08
N ASP A 576 14.86 -42.60 3.11
CA ASP A 576 15.15 -43.36 1.93
C ASP A 576 13.93 -44.06 1.32
N LYS A 577 12.86 -44.20 2.11
CA LYS A 577 11.59 -44.79 1.67
C LYS A 577 10.53 -43.77 1.30
N THR A 578 10.75 -42.51 1.64
CA THR A 578 9.76 -41.46 1.34
C THR A 578 9.95 -40.87 -0.06
N ARG A 579 8.82 -40.57 -0.72
CA ARG A 579 8.82 -39.75 -1.95
C ARG A 579 8.66 -38.27 -1.67
N SER A 580 8.52 -37.87 -0.40
CA SER A 580 8.33 -36.50 0.03
C SER A 580 9.64 -35.72 0.11
N HIS A 581 9.78 -34.69 -0.71
CA HIS A 581 10.91 -33.76 -0.60
C HIS A 581 10.87 -33.00 0.73
N THR A 582 9.71 -32.62 1.19
CA THR A 582 9.53 -31.93 2.49
C THR A 582 10.06 -32.76 3.66
N VAL A 583 9.71 -34.07 3.72
CA VAL A 583 10.22 -34.96 4.76
C VAL A 583 11.74 -35.04 4.73
N ARG A 584 12.35 -35.18 3.55
CA ARG A 584 13.80 -35.26 3.40
C ARG A 584 14.53 -33.99 3.87
N TYR A 585 13.97 -32.80 3.56
CA TYR A 585 14.57 -31.53 4.00
C TYR A 585 14.35 -31.27 5.50
N LEU A 586 13.13 -31.45 6.02
CA LEU A 586 12.83 -31.19 7.44
C LEU A 586 13.51 -32.20 8.39
N SER A 587 13.73 -33.45 7.95
CA SER A 587 14.52 -34.44 8.67
C SER A 587 16.03 -34.20 8.60
N GLY A 588 16.50 -33.32 7.71
CA GLY A 588 17.91 -33.03 7.50
C GLY A 588 18.64 -33.99 6.59
N ALA A 589 17.93 -34.93 5.92
CA ALA A 589 18.53 -35.85 4.96
C ALA A 589 19.00 -35.14 3.67
N ASP A 590 18.19 -34.19 3.21
CA ASP A 590 18.57 -33.27 2.13
C ASP A 590 18.83 -31.89 2.75
N LYS A 591 19.87 -31.19 2.26
CA LYS A 591 20.23 -29.84 2.67
C LYS A 591 20.67 -29.01 1.48
N ILE A 592 20.47 -27.70 1.57
CA ILE A 592 21.13 -26.75 0.67
C ILE A 592 22.51 -26.48 1.26
N PRO A 593 23.61 -26.93 0.61
CA PRO A 593 24.93 -26.88 1.21
C PRO A 593 25.46 -25.44 1.24
N VAL A 594 26.16 -25.10 2.32
CA VAL A 594 26.96 -23.88 2.38
C VAL A 594 28.14 -24.03 1.43
N PRO A 595 28.45 -23.04 0.59
CA PRO A 595 29.62 -23.08 -0.29
C PRO A 595 30.92 -23.27 0.52
N GLN A 596 31.79 -24.18 0.07
CA GLN A 596 33.07 -24.46 0.76
C GLN A 596 34.01 -23.25 0.78
N SER A 597 33.90 -22.36 -0.19
CA SER A 597 34.66 -21.12 -0.28
C SER A 597 33.79 -20.02 -0.86
N ARG A 598 33.99 -18.78 -0.39
CA ARG A 598 33.35 -17.60 -0.94
C ARG A 598 34.15 -17.07 -2.11
N ARG A 599 33.45 -16.60 -3.15
CA ARG A 599 34.10 -15.94 -4.30
C ARG A 599 34.75 -14.64 -3.81
N GLN A 600 36.00 -14.44 -4.18
CA GLN A 600 36.69 -13.17 -3.96
C GLN A 600 36.32 -12.16 -5.03
N TRP A 601 36.18 -10.92 -4.65
CA TRP A 601 35.88 -9.83 -5.55
C TRP A 601 36.92 -8.71 -5.49
N ASN A 602 37.21 -8.09 -6.63
CA ASN A 602 38.16 -6.99 -6.74
C ASN A 602 37.50 -5.71 -7.30
N HIS A 603 36.28 -5.85 -7.83
CA HIS A 603 35.54 -4.80 -8.46
C HIS A 603 34.20 -4.61 -7.74
N ALA A 604 33.78 -3.35 -7.58
CA ALA A 604 32.53 -3.01 -6.90
C ALA A 604 31.94 -1.70 -7.42
N ILE A 605 30.63 -1.60 -7.32
CA ILE A 605 29.87 -0.36 -7.47
C ILE A 605 29.64 0.21 -6.08
N LYS A 606 29.84 1.50 -5.90
CA LYS A 606 29.59 2.19 -4.63
C LYS A 606 28.52 3.26 -4.82
N ILE A 607 27.51 3.24 -3.98
CA ILE A 607 26.52 4.30 -3.85
C ILE A 607 26.87 5.07 -2.59
N LEU A 608 27.07 6.37 -2.71
CA LEU A 608 27.38 7.25 -1.57
C LEU A 608 26.18 8.14 -1.26
N GLY A 609 25.89 8.29 0.02
CA GLY A 609 24.88 9.20 0.54
C GLY A 609 23.45 8.88 0.10
N ALA A 610 23.04 7.62 0.02
CA ALA A 610 21.71 7.22 -0.40
C ALA A 610 20.64 7.71 0.58
N ARG A 611 19.65 8.51 0.07
CA ARG A 611 18.59 9.15 0.86
C ARG A 611 17.25 9.05 0.15
N MET A 612 16.59 7.95 0.25
CA MET A 612 15.24 7.77 -0.29
C MET A 612 14.36 7.13 0.77
N ASN A 613 13.15 7.65 0.96
CA ASN A 613 12.21 7.19 1.98
C ASN A 613 12.84 7.24 3.39
N ASN A 614 13.11 6.08 3.99
CA ASN A 614 13.72 5.98 5.33
C ASN A 614 15.25 5.88 5.31
N LEU A 615 15.90 5.83 4.16
CA LEU A 615 17.38 5.78 4.08
C LEU A 615 18.02 7.05 4.62
N ARG A 616 19.06 6.89 5.45
CA ARG A 616 19.68 7.99 6.24
C ARG A 616 21.01 8.48 5.67
N GLY A 617 21.17 8.51 4.36
CA GLY A 617 22.42 8.92 3.73
C GLY A 617 23.49 7.84 3.86
N ILE A 618 23.12 6.60 3.56
CA ILE A 618 23.99 5.44 3.69
C ILE A 618 24.92 5.29 2.48
N ASP A 619 26.09 4.72 2.74
CA ASP A 619 27.06 4.31 1.72
C ASP A 619 27.05 2.80 1.57
N ALA A 620 26.76 2.31 0.37
CA ALA A 620 26.66 0.89 0.07
C ALA A 620 27.71 0.48 -0.98
N THR A 621 28.44 -0.60 -0.68
CA THR A 621 29.38 -1.23 -1.62
C THR A 621 28.78 -2.52 -2.15
N LEU A 622 28.70 -2.65 -3.45
CA LEU A 622 28.05 -3.75 -4.19
C LEU A 622 29.11 -4.43 -5.07
N PRO A 623 29.65 -5.57 -4.60
CA PRO A 623 30.63 -6.33 -5.36
C PRO A 623 30.13 -6.85 -6.69
N LEU A 624 31.01 -6.92 -7.69
CA LEU A 624 30.73 -7.48 -9.01
C LEU A 624 31.27 -8.93 -9.15
N ASN A 625 30.69 -9.69 -10.09
CA ASN A 625 31.02 -11.09 -10.40
C ASN A 625 30.82 -12.07 -9.22
N VAL A 626 29.95 -11.74 -8.30
CA VAL A 626 29.59 -12.53 -7.12
C VAL A 626 28.08 -12.51 -6.87
N LEU A 627 27.62 -13.34 -5.95
CA LEU A 627 26.27 -13.33 -5.43
C LEU A 627 26.20 -12.39 -4.21
N THR A 628 25.69 -11.18 -4.43
CA THR A 628 25.42 -10.22 -3.36
C THR A 628 23.98 -10.34 -2.87
N VAL A 629 23.78 -10.54 -1.57
CA VAL A 629 22.45 -10.60 -0.96
C VAL A 629 22.19 -9.36 -0.14
N VAL A 630 21.10 -8.64 -0.46
CA VAL A 630 20.63 -7.48 0.31
C VAL A 630 19.46 -7.92 1.17
N THR A 631 19.67 -7.93 2.47
CA THR A 631 18.72 -8.44 3.45
C THR A 631 18.39 -7.43 4.54
N GLY A 632 17.61 -7.82 5.51
CA GLY A 632 17.20 -7.01 6.68
C GLY A 632 15.69 -7.08 6.90
N VAL A 633 15.25 -6.57 8.04
CA VAL A 633 13.84 -6.61 8.45
C VAL A 633 12.90 -5.94 7.46
N SER A 634 11.61 -6.27 7.53
CA SER A 634 10.59 -5.66 6.67
C SER A 634 10.53 -4.14 6.87
N GLY A 635 10.50 -3.37 5.76
CA GLY A 635 10.51 -1.90 5.82
C GLY A 635 11.86 -1.25 6.18
N SER A 636 12.99 -1.97 6.18
CA SER A 636 14.32 -1.42 6.51
C SER A 636 14.95 -0.53 5.42
N GLY A 637 14.41 -0.55 4.18
CA GLY A 637 14.88 0.30 3.08
C GLY A 637 15.55 -0.45 1.93
N LYS A 638 15.54 -1.80 1.89
CA LYS A 638 16.12 -2.63 0.83
C LYS A 638 15.71 -2.22 -0.58
N SER A 639 14.40 -2.18 -0.83
CA SER A 639 13.85 -1.81 -2.15
C SER A 639 14.12 -0.34 -2.48
N SER A 640 14.20 0.54 -1.49
CA SER A 640 14.59 1.94 -1.71
C SER A 640 16.03 2.05 -2.20
N LEU A 641 16.96 1.30 -1.61
CA LEU A 641 18.37 1.29 -2.01
C LEU A 641 18.55 0.70 -3.43
N ILE A 642 17.98 -0.47 -3.66
CA ILE A 642 18.26 -1.24 -4.88
C ILE A 642 17.35 -0.82 -6.04
N LYS A 643 16.02 -0.89 -5.86
CA LYS A 643 15.04 -0.58 -6.91
C LYS A 643 14.86 0.92 -7.10
N GLY A 644 14.91 1.68 -6.01
CA GLY A 644 14.69 3.11 -6.03
C GLY A 644 15.91 3.95 -6.40
N ILE A 645 17.13 3.50 -6.10
CA ILE A 645 18.36 4.27 -6.35
C ILE A 645 19.27 3.54 -7.32
N LEU A 646 19.81 2.35 -6.96
CA LEU A 646 20.84 1.64 -7.75
C LEU A 646 20.40 1.40 -9.19
N TYR A 647 19.27 0.74 -9.36
CA TYR A 647 18.78 0.32 -10.68
C TYR A 647 18.55 1.49 -11.63
N PRO A 648 17.77 2.52 -11.30
CA PRO A 648 17.59 3.66 -12.21
C PRO A 648 18.85 4.50 -12.37
N ALA A 649 19.71 4.62 -11.35
CA ALA A 649 20.98 5.33 -11.46
C ALA A 649 21.91 4.65 -12.47
N LEU A 650 22.11 3.34 -12.38
CA LEU A 650 22.94 2.59 -13.32
C LEU A 650 22.40 2.64 -14.73
N LYS A 651 21.10 2.48 -14.94
CA LYS A 651 20.49 2.59 -16.27
C LYS A 651 20.79 3.95 -16.93
N ARG A 652 20.71 5.04 -16.15
CA ARG A 652 21.05 6.37 -16.66
C ARG A 652 22.52 6.50 -17.02
N HIS A 653 23.43 5.97 -16.20
CA HIS A 653 24.86 5.95 -16.51
C HIS A 653 25.17 5.12 -17.77
N LEU A 654 24.35 4.09 -18.05
CA LEU A 654 24.45 3.29 -19.28
C LEU A 654 23.66 3.89 -20.47
N ASN A 655 23.13 5.11 -20.34
CA ASN A 655 22.31 5.79 -21.34
C ASN A 655 21.03 5.02 -21.74
N GLU A 656 20.49 4.22 -20.83
CA GLU A 656 19.21 3.53 -21.00
C GLU A 656 18.06 4.35 -20.37
N ALA A 657 16.85 4.18 -20.93
CA ALA A 657 15.65 4.80 -20.37
C ALA A 657 15.38 4.23 -18.96
N ALA A 658 15.23 5.11 -17.96
CA ALA A 658 14.98 4.73 -16.59
C ALA A 658 14.14 5.78 -15.87
N ASP A 659 13.46 5.33 -14.82
CA ASP A 659 12.81 6.22 -13.87
C ASP A 659 13.83 7.16 -13.20
N THR A 660 13.30 8.19 -12.54
CA THR A 660 14.15 9.08 -11.74
C THR A 660 14.67 8.32 -10.52
N PRO A 661 16.01 8.22 -10.33
CA PRO A 661 16.57 7.63 -9.12
C PRO A 661 16.19 8.46 -7.89
N GLY A 662 16.08 7.78 -6.74
CA GLY A 662 16.03 8.46 -5.45
C GLY A 662 17.29 9.26 -5.17
N GLU A 663 17.29 10.05 -4.11
CA GLU A 663 18.42 10.93 -3.75
C GLU A 663 19.65 10.13 -3.34
N TYR A 664 20.80 10.47 -3.95
CA TYR A 664 22.12 9.93 -3.62
C TYR A 664 23.19 10.97 -3.97
N SER A 665 24.34 10.93 -3.31
CA SER A 665 25.41 11.90 -3.56
C SER A 665 26.21 11.58 -4.83
N SER A 666 26.70 10.34 -4.94
CA SER A 666 27.46 9.89 -6.13
C SER A 666 27.35 8.37 -6.33
N LEU A 667 27.58 7.93 -7.56
CA LEU A 667 27.80 6.55 -7.94
C LEU A 667 29.25 6.40 -8.39
N GLU A 668 30.01 5.61 -7.66
CA GLU A 668 31.46 5.45 -7.85
C GLU A 668 31.84 3.98 -8.11
N GLY A 669 33.13 3.74 -8.38
CA GLY A 669 33.68 2.40 -8.59
C GLY A 669 33.58 1.93 -10.04
N ASP A 670 33.52 0.61 -10.21
CA ASP A 670 33.71 -0.07 -11.49
C ASP A 670 32.43 -0.27 -12.31
N TRP A 671 31.45 0.65 -12.19
CA TRP A 671 30.15 0.54 -12.88
C TRP A 671 30.29 0.43 -14.41
N GLN A 672 31.39 0.93 -14.98
CA GLN A 672 31.68 0.84 -16.43
C GLN A 672 31.92 -0.60 -16.91
N MET A 673 32.25 -1.52 -16.02
CA MET A 673 32.38 -2.95 -16.34
C MET A 673 31.02 -3.58 -16.63
N VAL A 674 29.93 -3.01 -16.14
CA VAL A 674 28.56 -3.47 -16.40
C VAL A 674 28.08 -2.85 -17.71
N LYS A 675 27.61 -3.68 -18.64
CA LYS A 675 27.06 -3.23 -19.93
C LYS A 675 25.53 -3.18 -19.94
N HIS A 676 24.87 -4.02 -19.16
CA HIS A 676 23.42 -4.08 -19.05
C HIS A 676 23.01 -4.26 -17.59
N VAL A 677 21.86 -3.72 -17.23
CA VAL A 677 21.24 -3.92 -15.91
C VAL A 677 19.82 -4.42 -16.11
N GLU A 678 19.52 -5.58 -15.54
CA GLU A 678 18.19 -6.19 -15.65
C GLU A 678 17.58 -6.37 -14.26
N PHE A 679 16.34 -5.91 -14.12
CA PHE A 679 15.56 -6.04 -12.88
C PHE A 679 14.50 -7.12 -13.07
N VAL A 680 14.59 -8.19 -12.30
CA VAL A 680 13.72 -9.36 -12.37
C VAL A 680 12.79 -9.36 -11.16
N ASP A 681 11.59 -8.89 -11.36
CA ASP A 681 10.52 -8.82 -10.36
C ASP A 681 9.43 -9.89 -10.58
N GLN A 682 8.49 -9.97 -9.66
CA GLN A 682 7.37 -10.91 -9.67
C GLN A 682 6.23 -10.48 -10.62
N ASN A 683 6.34 -9.32 -11.28
CA ASN A 683 5.30 -8.85 -12.20
C ASN A 683 5.13 -9.84 -13.36
N PRO A 684 3.91 -10.02 -13.88
CA PRO A 684 3.65 -10.87 -15.04
C PRO A 684 4.53 -10.51 -16.23
N ILE A 685 4.96 -11.52 -17.00
CA ILE A 685 5.78 -11.36 -18.21
C ILE A 685 5.10 -10.59 -19.34
N GLY A 686 3.84 -10.18 -19.16
CA GLY A 686 3.08 -9.30 -20.05
C GLY A 686 1.72 -8.97 -19.48
N LYS A 687 1.17 -7.83 -19.87
CA LYS A 687 -0.13 -7.33 -19.41
C LYS A 687 -1.35 -7.99 -20.10
N SER A 688 -1.12 -8.73 -21.17
CA SER A 688 -2.19 -9.35 -21.96
C SER A 688 -2.42 -10.80 -21.54
N THR A 689 -3.67 -11.25 -21.50
CA THR A 689 -4.05 -12.67 -21.33
C THR A 689 -3.44 -13.60 -22.39
N ARG A 690 -2.92 -13.04 -23.48
CA ARG A 690 -2.23 -13.73 -24.57
C ARG A 690 -0.72 -13.91 -24.33
N SER A 691 -0.14 -13.22 -23.33
CA SER A 691 1.26 -13.40 -22.97
C SER A 691 1.46 -14.79 -22.35
N ASN A 692 2.48 -15.51 -22.80
CA ASN A 692 2.76 -16.88 -22.33
C ASN A 692 4.28 -17.19 -22.36
N PRO A 693 4.74 -18.24 -21.66
CA PRO A 693 6.14 -18.59 -21.57
C PRO A 693 6.80 -18.84 -22.93
N ALA A 694 6.17 -19.58 -23.84
CA ALA A 694 6.75 -19.90 -25.15
C ALA A 694 7.01 -18.66 -26.01
N THR A 695 6.13 -17.65 -25.94
CA THR A 695 6.33 -16.38 -26.64
C THR A 695 7.46 -15.57 -26.00
N TYR A 696 7.51 -15.54 -24.68
CA TYR A 696 8.51 -14.75 -23.95
C TYR A 696 9.94 -15.22 -24.22
N ILE A 697 10.19 -16.54 -24.19
CA ILE A 697 11.49 -17.12 -24.48
C ILE A 697 11.79 -17.23 -26.00
N LYS A 698 10.91 -16.68 -26.86
CA LYS A 698 11.04 -16.70 -28.34
C LYS A 698 11.07 -18.09 -28.96
N ALA A 699 10.58 -19.13 -28.28
CA ALA A 699 10.41 -20.46 -28.85
C ALA A 699 9.22 -20.53 -29.80
N TYR A 700 8.17 -19.71 -29.54
CA TYR A 700 6.93 -19.72 -30.32
C TYR A 700 7.13 -19.29 -31.77
N ASP A 701 8.11 -18.43 -32.06
CA ASP A 701 8.42 -18.02 -33.43
C ASP A 701 8.89 -19.18 -34.28
N ALA A 702 9.76 -20.07 -33.75
CA ALA A 702 10.20 -21.27 -34.41
C ALA A 702 9.06 -22.30 -34.58
N ILE A 703 8.19 -22.42 -33.57
CA ILE A 703 7.00 -23.29 -33.64
C ILE A 703 6.06 -22.81 -34.74
N ARG A 704 5.80 -21.53 -34.89
CA ARG A 704 4.93 -20.96 -35.96
C ARG A 704 5.54 -21.22 -37.34
N GLN A 705 6.86 -21.09 -37.49
CA GLN A 705 7.56 -21.40 -38.76
C GLN A 705 7.46 -22.88 -39.11
N LEU A 706 7.59 -23.75 -38.10
CA LEU A 706 7.43 -25.20 -38.30
C LEU A 706 6.03 -25.56 -38.82
N PHE A 707 4.97 -24.99 -38.24
CA PHE A 707 3.60 -25.20 -38.71
C PHE A 707 3.35 -24.61 -40.10
N ALA A 708 3.89 -23.46 -40.42
CA ALA A 708 3.81 -22.86 -41.75
C ALA A 708 4.55 -23.66 -42.83
N SER A 709 5.52 -24.45 -42.43
CA SER A 709 6.29 -25.34 -43.34
C SER A 709 5.54 -26.62 -43.71
N GLN A 710 4.45 -26.99 -43.02
CA GLN A 710 3.69 -28.21 -43.25
C GLN A 710 3.00 -28.22 -44.62
N PRO A 711 2.81 -29.37 -45.24
CA PRO A 711 2.24 -29.50 -46.60
C PRO A 711 0.89 -28.81 -46.72
N LEU A 712 -0.07 -29.02 -45.79
CA LEU A 712 -1.39 -28.42 -45.81
C LEU A 712 -1.30 -26.89 -45.67
N ALA A 713 -0.43 -26.37 -44.79
CA ALA A 713 -0.25 -24.94 -44.65
C ALA A 713 0.27 -24.28 -45.93
N LYS A 714 1.21 -24.92 -46.62
CA LYS A 714 1.72 -24.47 -47.94
C LYS A 714 0.65 -24.49 -49.00
N GLN A 715 -0.18 -25.53 -49.03
CA GLN A 715 -1.26 -25.69 -50.00
C GLN A 715 -2.33 -24.56 -49.81
N GLU A 716 -2.69 -24.25 -48.56
CA GLU A 716 -3.66 -23.23 -48.23
C GLU A 716 -3.05 -21.81 -48.17
N GLY A 717 -1.73 -21.65 -48.36
CA GLY A 717 -1.05 -20.36 -48.31
C GLY A 717 -0.92 -19.79 -46.92
N TYR A 718 -0.97 -20.59 -45.87
CA TYR A 718 -0.85 -20.15 -44.49
C TYR A 718 0.60 -19.85 -44.16
N THR A 719 0.90 -18.59 -43.89
CA THR A 719 2.19 -18.12 -43.39
C THR A 719 2.28 -18.28 -41.87
N ALA A 720 3.48 -18.09 -41.30
CA ALA A 720 3.67 -18.10 -39.82
C ALA A 720 2.75 -17.11 -39.04
N GLN A 721 2.20 -16.10 -39.71
CA GLN A 721 1.26 -15.17 -39.15
C GLN A 721 -0.09 -15.81 -38.78
N TYR A 722 -0.57 -16.77 -39.60
CA TYR A 722 -1.84 -17.49 -39.36
C TYR A 722 -1.78 -18.35 -38.10
N PHE A 723 -0.59 -18.79 -37.69
CA PHE A 723 -0.34 -19.56 -36.47
C PHE A 723 -0.08 -18.65 -35.26
N SER A 724 -0.38 -17.35 -35.35
CA SER A 724 -0.25 -16.40 -34.26
C SER A 724 -1.62 -16.06 -33.67
N PHE A 725 -1.81 -16.25 -32.37
CA PHE A 725 -3.01 -15.80 -31.67
C PHE A 725 -3.00 -14.27 -31.40
N ASN A 726 -1.92 -13.56 -31.74
CA ASN A 726 -1.84 -12.09 -31.64
C ASN A 726 -2.18 -11.38 -32.95
N ALA A 727 -2.01 -12.04 -34.10
CA ALA A 727 -2.24 -11.46 -35.40
C ALA A 727 -3.61 -11.89 -35.99
N GLU A 728 -4.16 -11.07 -36.86
CA GLU A 728 -5.36 -11.43 -37.63
C GLU A 728 -5.03 -12.48 -38.70
N GLY A 729 -6.04 -13.23 -39.07
CA GLY A 729 -5.97 -14.32 -40.06
C GLY A 729 -6.38 -15.65 -39.46
N GLY A 730 -5.55 -16.25 -38.60
CA GLY A 730 -5.82 -17.58 -38.06
C GLY A 730 -6.41 -17.64 -36.64
N ARG A 731 -6.38 -16.54 -35.90
CA ARG A 731 -6.96 -16.46 -34.54
C ARG A 731 -8.49 -16.49 -34.56
N CYS A 732 -9.09 -16.98 -33.49
CA CYS A 732 -10.53 -16.84 -33.24
C CYS A 732 -10.88 -15.34 -33.20
N GLU A 733 -11.91 -14.94 -33.93
CA GLU A 733 -12.31 -13.53 -34.05
C GLU A 733 -13.06 -13.03 -32.82
N GLU A 734 -13.86 -13.90 -32.17
CA GLU A 734 -14.65 -13.55 -30.98
C GLU A 734 -13.75 -13.25 -29.77
N CYS A 735 -12.90 -14.20 -29.34
CA CYS A 735 -11.98 -13.97 -28.22
C CYS A 735 -10.67 -13.29 -28.65
N LYS A 736 -10.49 -12.97 -29.93
CA LYS A 736 -9.27 -12.36 -30.50
C LYS A 736 -7.99 -13.12 -30.13
N GLY A 737 -8.08 -14.45 -30.02
CA GLY A 737 -6.95 -15.32 -29.68
C GLY A 737 -6.68 -15.48 -28.19
N ALA A 738 -7.50 -14.96 -27.30
CA ALA A 738 -7.36 -15.12 -25.86
C ALA A 738 -7.79 -16.53 -25.39
N GLY A 739 -8.74 -17.17 -26.10
CA GLY A 739 -9.37 -18.42 -25.68
C GLY A 739 -10.46 -18.24 -24.64
N VAL A 740 -10.50 -17.09 -23.99
CA VAL A 740 -11.44 -16.74 -22.93
C VAL A 740 -12.02 -15.35 -23.19
N ILE A 741 -13.21 -15.10 -22.61
CA ILE A 741 -13.88 -13.80 -22.60
C ILE A 741 -13.90 -13.35 -21.14
N THR A 742 -13.29 -12.20 -20.85
CA THR A 742 -13.28 -11.63 -19.50
C THR A 742 -14.39 -10.57 -19.40
N VAL A 743 -15.28 -10.76 -18.45
CA VAL A 743 -16.32 -9.79 -18.07
C VAL A 743 -15.83 -9.04 -16.85
N GLU A 744 -15.48 -7.77 -17.03
CA GLU A 744 -15.04 -6.92 -15.93
C GLU A 744 -16.24 -6.61 -15.01
N MET A 745 -16.08 -6.89 -13.72
CA MET A 745 -17.09 -6.64 -12.69
C MET A 745 -16.63 -5.47 -11.80
N GLN A 746 -17.46 -4.42 -11.68
CA GLN A 746 -17.08 -3.20 -10.94
C GLN A 746 -16.84 -3.43 -9.44
N PHE A 747 -17.47 -4.45 -8.83
CA PHE A 747 -17.46 -4.67 -7.38
C PHE A 747 -17.05 -6.09 -6.96
N MET A 748 -16.72 -6.95 -7.91
CA MET A 748 -16.30 -8.34 -7.67
C MET A 748 -15.12 -8.69 -8.57
N ALA A 749 -14.51 -9.86 -8.36
CA ALA A 749 -13.48 -10.38 -9.25
C ALA A 749 -14.03 -10.55 -10.67
N ASP A 750 -13.20 -10.25 -11.67
CA ASP A 750 -13.56 -10.40 -13.08
C ASP A 750 -13.97 -11.85 -13.37
N LEU A 751 -15.07 -12.01 -14.12
CA LEU A 751 -15.53 -13.34 -14.53
C LEU A 751 -14.83 -13.73 -15.83
N VAL A 752 -14.11 -14.84 -15.81
CA VAL A 752 -13.41 -15.39 -16.96
C VAL A 752 -14.20 -16.59 -17.49
N LEU A 753 -14.76 -16.45 -18.70
CA LEU A 753 -15.55 -17.49 -19.36
C LEU A 753 -14.76 -18.08 -20.54
N GLU A 754 -14.91 -19.37 -20.79
CA GLU A 754 -14.42 -19.99 -22.01
C GLU A 754 -15.11 -19.41 -23.24
N CYS A 755 -14.39 -19.15 -24.29
CA CYS A 755 -14.99 -18.65 -25.55
C CYS A 755 -15.80 -19.71 -26.24
N ASP A 756 -17.11 -19.47 -26.44
CA ASP A 756 -18.04 -20.40 -27.06
C ASP A 756 -17.69 -20.74 -28.51
N ALA A 757 -17.12 -19.79 -29.28
CA ALA A 757 -16.79 -20.02 -30.68
C ALA A 757 -15.59 -20.95 -30.88
N CYS A 758 -14.55 -20.84 -30.05
CA CYS A 758 -13.35 -21.66 -30.22
C CYS A 758 -13.15 -22.71 -29.13
N HIS A 759 -14.02 -22.77 -28.13
CA HIS A 759 -13.92 -23.68 -26.99
C HIS A 759 -12.50 -23.70 -26.40
N GLY A 760 -11.99 -22.50 -26.02
CA GLY A 760 -10.67 -22.32 -25.46
C GLY A 760 -9.49 -22.49 -26.44
N ARG A 761 -9.73 -22.93 -27.69
CA ARG A 761 -8.65 -23.32 -28.63
C ARG A 761 -7.91 -22.15 -29.28
N ARG A 762 -8.37 -20.90 -29.13
CA ARG A 762 -7.70 -19.65 -29.58
C ARG A 762 -7.65 -19.43 -31.10
N PHE A 763 -7.74 -20.49 -31.92
CA PHE A 763 -7.62 -20.46 -33.37
C PHE A 763 -8.91 -20.84 -34.09
N LYS A 764 -9.00 -20.48 -35.37
CA LYS A 764 -10.04 -20.96 -36.27
C LYS A 764 -9.84 -22.45 -36.51
N LYS A 765 -10.95 -23.14 -36.85
CA LYS A 765 -10.93 -24.59 -37.06
C LYS A 765 -9.98 -25.02 -38.19
N GLU A 766 -9.93 -24.28 -39.29
CA GLU A 766 -9.09 -24.54 -40.45
C GLU A 766 -7.59 -24.53 -40.13
N ILE A 767 -7.18 -23.67 -39.19
CA ILE A 767 -5.79 -23.59 -38.71
C ILE A 767 -5.44 -24.80 -37.85
N LEU A 768 -6.42 -25.35 -37.12
CA LEU A 768 -6.25 -26.52 -36.26
C LEU A 768 -6.19 -27.83 -37.08
N ASP A 769 -6.56 -27.80 -38.34
CA ASP A 769 -6.42 -28.97 -39.26
C ASP A 769 -4.97 -29.16 -39.69
N VAL A 770 -4.13 -28.13 -39.64
CA VAL A 770 -2.68 -28.22 -39.88
C VAL A 770 -2.02 -28.95 -38.72
N ARG A 771 -1.30 -30.06 -39.02
CA ARG A 771 -0.68 -30.91 -38.01
C ARG A 771 0.78 -31.16 -38.32
N PHE A 772 1.55 -31.26 -37.23
CA PHE A 772 2.90 -31.76 -37.20
C PHE A 772 2.93 -33.03 -36.35
N HIS A 773 3.17 -34.19 -36.95
CA HIS A 773 3.12 -35.52 -36.29
C HIS A 773 1.87 -35.69 -35.39
N ASP A 774 0.69 -35.56 -35.97
CA ASP A 774 -0.65 -35.69 -35.35
C ASP A 774 -1.01 -34.64 -34.30
N LYS A 775 -0.16 -33.65 -34.04
CA LYS A 775 -0.41 -32.53 -33.13
C LYS A 775 -0.67 -31.26 -33.90
N ASN A 776 -1.73 -30.55 -33.59
CA ASN A 776 -1.99 -29.21 -34.11
C ASN A 776 -1.33 -28.16 -33.22
N ILE A 777 -1.37 -26.88 -33.61
CA ILE A 777 -0.75 -25.79 -32.86
C ILE A 777 -1.31 -25.63 -31.43
N TYR A 778 -2.59 -25.92 -31.23
CA TYR A 778 -3.24 -25.86 -29.90
C TYR A 778 -2.76 -27.02 -29.00
N ASP A 779 -2.64 -28.23 -29.57
CA ASP A 779 -2.11 -29.40 -28.85
C ASP A 779 -0.69 -29.12 -28.36
N VAL A 780 0.16 -28.51 -29.20
CA VAL A 780 1.53 -28.12 -28.83
C VAL A 780 1.53 -27.06 -27.73
N LEU A 781 0.65 -26.04 -27.81
CA LEU A 781 0.55 -25.02 -26.77
C LEU A 781 0.05 -25.57 -25.42
N ASN A 782 -0.69 -26.67 -25.44
CA ASN A 782 -1.15 -27.39 -24.25
C ASN A 782 -0.16 -28.40 -23.68
N MET A 783 0.93 -28.70 -24.40
CA MET A 783 2.00 -29.51 -23.85
C MET A 783 2.69 -28.76 -22.71
N THR A 784 3.08 -29.49 -21.69
CA THR A 784 4.06 -28.99 -20.72
C THR A 784 5.40 -28.73 -21.38
N VAL A 785 6.24 -27.91 -20.78
CA VAL A 785 7.60 -27.63 -21.28
C VAL A 785 8.38 -28.94 -21.48
N ARG A 786 8.31 -29.86 -20.52
CA ARG A 786 9.01 -31.16 -20.57
C ARG A 786 8.50 -32.04 -21.70
N GLU A 787 7.16 -32.17 -21.82
CA GLU A 787 6.56 -32.95 -22.94
C GLU A 787 6.92 -32.34 -24.29
N ALA A 788 6.97 -31.00 -24.38
CA ALA A 788 7.35 -30.34 -25.62
C ALA A 788 8.84 -30.57 -25.98
N ILE A 789 9.74 -30.52 -25.01
CA ILE A 789 11.17 -30.84 -25.21
C ILE A 789 11.30 -32.27 -25.77
N GLU A 790 10.68 -33.24 -25.09
CA GLU A 790 10.71 -34.66 -25.54
C GLU A 790 10.10 -34.84 -26.94
N PHE A 791 8.98 -34.15 -27.21
CA PHE A 791 8.31 -34.20 -28.50
C PHE A 791 9.18 -33.63 -29.62
N PHE A 792 9.74 -32.44 -29.45
CA PHE A 792 10.56 -31.82 -30.48
C PHE A 792 11.91 -32.53 -30.68
N GLU A 793 12.53 -33.05 -29.64
CA GLU A 793 13.74 -33.86 -29.74
C GLU A 793 13.49 -35.15 -30.53
N LYS A 794 12.38 -35.86 -30.23
CA LYS A 794 11.98 -37.08 -30.91
C LYS A 794 11.84 -36.91 -32.43
N TYR A 795 11.35 -35.74 -32.85
CA TYR A 795 11.10 -35.43 -34.24
C TYR A 795 12.18 -34.56 -34.90
N GLY A 796 13.31 -34.33 -34.21
CA GLY A 796 14.51 -33.70 -34.82
C GLY A 796 14.52 -32.19 -34.78
N GLU A 797 13.53 -31.55 -34.16
CA GLU A 797 13.43 -30.09 -34.02
C GLU A 797 14.24 -29.57 -32.82
N LYS A 798 15.54 -29.83 -32.80
CA LYS A 798 16.47 -29.51 -31.71
C LYS A 798 16.48 -28.03 -31.36
N GLN A 799 16.37 -27.13 -32.33
CA GLN A 799 16.39 -25.71 -32.12
C GLN A 799 15.24 -25.24 -31.21
N ILE A 800 14.04 -25.85 -31.31
CA ILE A 800 12.90 -25.55 -30.46
C ILE A 800 13.14 -26.11 -29.06
N ALA A 801 13.60 -27.36 -28.97
CA ALA A 801 13.90 -28.03 -27.71
C ALA A 801 14.97 -27.25 -26.90
N ASP A 802 16.06 -26.79 -27.55
CA ASP A 802 17.14 -26.03 -26.91
C ASP A 802 16.64 -24.69 -26.35
N LYS A 803 15.70 -24.02 -27.02
CA LYS A 803 15.05 -22.79 -26.48
C LYS A 803 14.15 -23.05 -25.27
N LEU A 804 13.59 -24.28 -25.16
CA LEU A 804 12.69 -24.65 -24.04
C LEU A 804 13.47 -25.17 -22.83
N ARG A 805 14.67 -25.75 -22.99
CA ARG A 805 15.49 -26.32 -21.90
C ARG A 805 15.76 -25.39 -20.72
N PRO A 806 16.01 -24.08 -20.91
CA PRO A 806 16.17 -23.16 -19.79
C PRO A 806 14.96 -23.09 -18.85
N LEU A 807 13.73 -23.26 -19.36
CA LEU A 807 12.53 -23.33 -18.53
C LEU A 807 12.52 -24.57 -17.63
N ASP A 808 12.94 -25.75 -18.16
CA ASP A 808 13.02 -26.95 -17.33
C ASP A 808 14.17 -26.86 -16.31
N ALA A 809 15.30 -26.23 -16.69
CA ALA A 809 16.44 -26.03 -15.79
C ALA A 809 16.10 -25.18 -14.54
N VAL A 810 15.21 -24.18 -14.69
CA VAL A 810 14.72 -23.37 -13.56
C VAL A 810 13.51 -23.99 -12.84
N GLY A 811 13.18 -25.26 -13.13
CA GLY A 811 12.09 -25.97 -12.45
C GLY A 811 10.70 -25.71 -13.00
N LEU A 812 10.56 -25.17 -14.21
CA LEU A 812 9.26 -24.87 -14.86
C LEU A 812 8.87 -25.90 -15.93
N GLY A 813 9.40 -27.12 -15.85
CA GLY A 813 9.08 -28.18 -16.79
C GLY A 813 7.59 -28.60 -16.84
N TYR A 814 6.82 -28.27 -15.81
CA TYR A 814 5.41 -28.62 -15.66
C TYR A 814 4.43 -27.59 -16.25
N ILE A 815 4.84 -26.34 -16.48
CA ILE A 815 3.95 -25.32 -17.04
C ILE A 815 3.65 -25.61 -18.51
N LYS A 816 2.44 -25.25 -18.97
CA LYS A 816 2.07 -25.38 -20.38
C LYS A 816 2.71 -24.27 -21.21
N LEU A 817 3.14 -24.57 -22.43
CA LEU A 817 3.75 -23.59 -23.32
C LEU A 817 2.86 -22.36 -23.56
N GLY A 818 1.56 -22.58 -23.74
CA GLY A 818 0.55 -21.55 -23.99
C GLY A 818 -0.15 -21.03 -22.74
N GLN A 819 0.31 -21.36 -21.52
CA GLN A 819 -0.30 -20.87 -20.29
C GLN A 819 -0.24 -19.35 -20.20
N SER A 820 -1.37 -18.70 -19.87
CA SER A 820 -1.40 -17.24 -19.73
C SER A 820 -0.51 -16.78 -18.57
N SER A 821 0.24 -15.71 -18.78
CA SER A 821 1.07 -15.12 -17.73
C SER A 821 0.27 -14.64 -16.50
N SER A 822 -1.01 -14.32 -16.68
CA SER A 822 -1.90 -13.93 -15.60
C SER A 822 -2.30 -15.09 -14.66
N THR A 823 -2.12 -16.34 -15.11
CA THR A 823 -2.39 -17.55 -14.33
C THR A 823 -1.13 -18.14 -13.70
N LEU A 824 0.03 -17.57 -13.98
CA LEU A 824 1.29 -17.94 -13.35
C LEU A 824 1.42 -17.21 -12.01
N SER A 825 1.96 -17.90 -11.01
CA SER A 825 2.34 -17.25 -9.74
C SER A 825 3.45 -16.22 -9.96
N GLY A 826 3.66 -15.31 -8.99
CA GLY A 826 4.75 -14.32 -9.05
C GLY A 826 6.12 -14.97 -9.23
N GLY A 827 6.41 -16.03 -8.47
CA GLY A 827 7.66 -16.79 -8.58
C GLY A 827 7.81 -17.52 -9.91
N GLU A 828 6.73 -18.07 -10.48
CA GLU A 828 6.78 -18.68 -11.83
C GLU A 828 7.09 -17.65 -12.90
N ASN A 829 6.44 -16.48 -12.87
CA ASN A 829 6.74 -15.38 -13.79
C ASN A 829 8.20 -14.95 -13.70
N GLN A 830 8.76 -14.86 -12.52
CA GLN A 830 10.15 -14.49 -12.29
C GLN A 830 11.13 -15.55 -12.84
N ARG A 831 10.82 -16.83 -12.64
CA ARG A 831 11.62 -17.94 -13.20
C ARG A 831 11.54 -18.00 -14.72
N VAL A 832 10.42 -17.65 -15.36
CA VAL A 832 10.33 -17.51 -16.82
C VAL A 832 11.30 -16.42 -17.32
N LYS A 833 11.36 -15.27 -16.62
CA LYS A 833 12.32 -14.19 -16.93
C LYS A 833 13.77 -14.68 -16.77
N LEU A 834 14.06 -15.40 -15.69
CA LEU A 834 15.38 -16.00 -15.46
C LEU A 834 15.75 -16.98 -16.56
N ALA A 835 14.83 -17.87 -16.95
CA ALA A 835 15.06 -18.83 -18.04
C ALA A 835 15.38 -18.14 -19.37
N TYR A 836 14.74 -17.02 -19.67
CA TYR A 836 15.03 -16.22 -20.85
C TYR A 836 16.48 -15.74 -20.86
N PHE A 837 16.99 -15.21 -19.74
CA PHE A 837 18.35 -14.72 -19.64
C PHE A 837 19.40 -15.86 -19.69
N ILE A 838 19.11 -17.00 -19.06
CA ILE A 838 19.98 -18.20 -19.14
C ILE A 838 20.10 -18.69 -20.57
N GLY A 839 19.00 -18.67 -21.33
CA GLY A 839 18.93 -19.11 -22.73
C GLY A 839 19.54 -18.13 -23.73
N GLN A 840 19.90 -16.91 -23.31
CA GLN A 840 20.61 -15.98 -24.19
C GLN A 840 22.11 -16.25 -24.19
N GLU A 841 22.70 -16.30 -25.35
CA GLU A 841 24.15 -16.32 -25.53
C GLU A 841 24.76 -14.92 -25.41
N ARG A 842 24.36 -14.14 -24.38
CA ARG A 842 24.98 -12.84 -24.12
C ARG A 842 26.40 -13.07 -23.58
N GLN A 843 27.36 -12.45 -24.19
CA GLN A 843 28.73 -12.39 -23.70
C GLN A 843 29.04 -11.13 -22.88
N ASP A 844 28.15 -10.11 -22.96
CA ASP A 844 28.36 -8.84 -22.27
C ASP A 844 28.06 -8.92 -20.78
N PRO A 845 28.97 -8.43 -19.90
CA PRO A 845 28.75 -8.43 -18.45
C PRO A 845 27.46 -7.71 -18.10
N THR A 846 26.55 -8.43 -17.45
CA THR A 846 25.22 -7.93 -17.04
C THR A 846 25.09 -7.99 -15.53
N LEU A 847 24.52 -6.94 -14.91
CA LEU A 847 24.09 -6.96 -13.53
C LEU A 847 22.62 -7.38 -13.45
N PHE A 848 22.36 -8.53 -12.87
CA PHE A 848 21.01 -9.00 -12.60
C PHE A 848 20.60 -8.64 -11.18
N ILE A 849 19.44 -8.06 -11.03
CA ILE A 849 18.82 -7.72 -9.74
C ILE A 849 17.54 -8.52 -9.60
N PHE A 850 17.46 -9.39 -8.60
CA PHE A 850 16.29 -10.20 -8.29
C PHE A 850 15.61 -9.69 -7.02
N ASP A 851 14.30 -9.52 -7.07
CA ASP A 851 13.47 -9.06 -5.95
C ASP A 851 12.67 -10.25 -5.39
N GLU A 852 13.08 -10.76 -4.22
CA GLU A 852 12.49 -11.91 -3.50
C GLU A 852 12.25 -13.15 -4.41
N PRO A 853 13.30 -13.71 -5.04
CA PRO A 853 13.15 -14.78 -6.02
C PRO A 853 12.75 -16.14 -5.42
N THR A 854 12.77 -16.30 -4.10
CA THR A 854 12.36 -17.55 -3.42
C THR A 854 10.88 -17.59 -3.07
N THR A 855 10.13 -16.53 -3.38
CA THR A 855 8.68 -16.47 -3.12
C THR A 855 7.95 -17.67 -3.72
N GLY A 856 7.21 -18.39 -2.89
CA GLY A 856 6.45 -19.59 -3.29
C GLY A 856 7.30 -20.80 -3.71
N LEU A 857 8.59 -20.82 -3.33
CA LEU A 857 9.49 -21.91 -3.66
C LEU A 857 9.71 -22.85 -2.47
N HIS A 858 9.58 -24.14 -2.75
CA HIS A 858 10.03 -25.19 -1.85
C HIS A 858 11.58 -25.28 -1.83
N PHE A 859 12.18 -25.81 -0.79
CA PHE A 859 13.64 -25.99 -0.64
C PHE A 859 14.31 -26.61 -1.87
N HIS A 860 13.65 -27.60 -2.48
CA HIS A 860 14.14 -28.27 -3.70
C HIS A 860 14.25 -27.27 -4.87
N ASP A 861 13.28 -26.37 -5.03
CA ASP A 861 13.27 -25.35 -6.08
C ASP A 861 14.29 -24.24 -5.80
N ILE A 862 14.52 -23.88 -4.52
CA ILE A 862 15.56 -22.93 -4.08
C ILE A 862 16.96 -23.46 -4.48
N HIS A 863 17.20 -24.75 -4.29
CA HIS A 863 18.46 -25.36 -4.69
C HIS A 863 18.71 -25.26 -6.21
N ARG A 864 17.68 -25.45 -7.03
CA ARG A 864 17.75 -25.27 -8.49
C ARG A 864 17.99 -23.80 -8.86
N LEU A 865 17.33 -22.87 -8.19
CA LEU A 865 17.52 -21.43 -8.38
C LEU A 865 18.97 -21.00 -8.10
N LEU A 866 19.57 -21.47 -7.00
CA LEU A 866 20.96 -21.18 -6.66
C LEU A 866 21.94 -21.75 -7.69
N LYS A 867 21.68 -22.93 -8.25
CA LYS A 867 22.46 -23.48 -9.39
C LYS A 867 22.37 -22.56 -10.62
N ALA A 868 21.19 -22.05 -10.93
CA ALA A 868 20.98 -21.13 -12.03
C ALA A 868 21.77 -19.82 -11.83
N PHE A 869 21.78 -19.27 -10.60
CA PHE A 869 22.58 -18.09 -10.26
C PHE A 869 24.08 -18.36 -10.43
N ASN A 870 24.58 -19.48 -9.94
CA ASN A 870 25.98 -19.87 -10.12
C ASN A 870 26.36 -19.95 -11.60
N THR A 871 25.51 -20.52 -12.44
CA THR A 871 25.73 -20.59 -13.90
C THR A 871 25.84 -19.20 -14.53
N LEU A 872 25.05 -18.23 -14.11
CA LEU A 872 25.14 -16.85 -14.60
C LEU A 872 26.44 -16.18 -14.16
N ILE A 873 26.84 -16.37 -12.90
CA ILE A 873 28.09 -15.79 -12.36
C ILE A 873 29.31 -16.39 -13.10
N GLU A 874 29.32 -17.70 -13.36
CA GLU A 874 30.37 -18.37 -14.11
C GLU A 874 30.49 -17.89 -15.57
N LYS A 875 29.40 -17.35 -16.14
CA LYS A 875 29.38 -16.65 -17.44
C LYS A 875 29.87 -15.19 -17.36
N GLY A 876 30.33 -14.71 -16.19
CA GLY A 876 30.86 -13.36 -16.00
C GLY A 876 29.81 -12.29 -15.66
N HIS A 877 28.63 -12.69 -15.23
CA HIS A 877 27.60 -11.78 -14.78
C HIS A 877 27.67 -11.51 -13.26
N SER A 878 27.08 -10.43 -12.81
CA SER A 878 26.94 -10.08 -11.39
C SER A 878 25.50 -10.25 -10.96
N ILE A 879 25.27 -10.73 -9.74
CA ILE A 879 23.92 -10.96 -9.22
C ILE A 879 23.73 -10.24 -7.89
N ILE A 880 22.68 -9.43 -7.79
CA ILE A 880 22.17 -8.87 -6.54
C ILE A 880 20.80 -9.47 -6.28
N VAL A 881 20.59 -9.97 -5.09
CA VAL A 881 19.32 -10.56 -4.66
C VAL A 881 18.82 -9.82 -3.42
N ILE A 882 17.60 -9.29 -3.47
CA ILE A 882 16.89 -8.82 -2.29
C ILE A 882 16.19 -10.03 -1.70
N GLU A 883 16.57 -10.46 -0.48
CA GLU A 883 16.08 -11.72 0.08
C GLU A 883 15.97 -11.73 1.61
N HIS A 884 15.05 -12.59 2.08
CA HIS A 884 14.84 -12.90 3.50
C HIS A 884 15.11 -14.37 3.83
N ASN A 885 15.12 -15.23 2.82
CA ASN A 885 15.31 -16.66 2.99
C ASN A 885 16.73 -16.98 3.46
N MET A 886 16.87 -17.62 4.64
CA MET A 886 18.16 -17.91 5.26
C MET A 886 19.01 -18.87 4.43
N ASP A 887 18.40 -19.77 3.65
CA ASP A 887 19.13 -20.73 2.79
C ASP A 887 19.79 -20.02 1.60
N VAL A 888 19.20 -18.93 1.08
CA VAL A 888 19.84 -18.10 0.06
C VAL A 888 20.91 -17.19 0.69
N ILE A 889 20.62 -16.59 1.85
CA ILE A 889 21.56 -15.69 2.54
C ILE A 889 22.84 -16.43 2.89
N LYS A 890 22.74 -17.68 3.42
CA LYS A 890 23.93 -18.50 3.77
C LYS A 890 24.77 -18.89 2.54
N CYS A 891 24.16 -18.90 1.32
CA CYS A 891 24.85 -19.22 0.07
C CYS A 891 25.44 -18.00 -0.64
N GLY A 892 25.17 -16.77 -0.16
CA GLY A 892 25.69 -15.54 -0.73
C GLY A 892 27.21 -15.39 -0.57
N ASP A 893 27.88 -14.72 -1.49
CA ASP A 893 29.30 -14.40 -1.34
C ASP A 893 29.50 -13.12 -0.49
N TYR A 894 28.54 -12.18 -0.61
CA TYR A 894 28.55 -10.94 0.15
C TYR A 894 27.12 -10.57 0.57
N VAL A 895 26.96 -10.14 1.81
CA VAL A 895 25.65 -9.79 2.39
C VAL A 895 25.66 -8.34 2.85
N ILE A 896 24.61 -7.62 2.58
CA ILE A 896 24.34 -6.27 3.09
C ILE A 896 23.05 -6.33 3.90
N ASP A 897 23.16 -6.14 5.21
CA ASP A 897 22.03 -6.17 6.15
C ASP A 897 21.57 -4.75 6.51
N LEU A 898 20.32 -4.42 6.15
CA LEU A 898 19.71 -3.12 6.46
C LEU A 898 18.79 -3.22 7.67
N GLY A 899 18.87 -2.19 8.53
CA GLY A 899 18.07 -2.16 9.77
C GLY A 899 18.35 -0.94 10.61
N PRO A 900 18.37 -1.08 11.94
CA PRO A 900 18.07 -2.31 12.73
C PRO A 900 16.60 -2.70 12.76
N ASP A 901 15.68 -1.78 12.36
CA ASP A 901 14.24 -1.97 12.39
C ASP A 901 13.58 -1.44 11.11
N GLY A 902 12.26 -1.52 10.99
CA GLY A 902 11.50 -0.96 9.89
C GLY A 902 11.15 0.53 10.07
N GLY A 903 10.80 1.20 8.97
CA GLY A 903 10.34 2.59 8.97
C GLY A 903 11.39 3.57 9.48
N ASN A 904 10.97 4.53 10.32
CA ASN A 904 11.85 5.60 10.82
C ASN A 904 13.01 5.12 11.69
N LYS A 905 12.96 3.92 12.24
CA LYS A 905 14.05 3.32 13.00
C LYS A 905 15.04 2.53 12.14
N GLY A 906 14.71 2.33 10.85
CA GLY A 906 15.54 1.67 9.87
C GLY A 906 16.39 2.63 9.04
N GLY A 907 16.75 2.18 7.85
CA GLY A 907 17.44 2.99 6.86
C GLY A 907 18.94 3.11 7.03
N ASN A 908 19.56 2.28 7.88
CA ASN A 908 21.00 2.17 8.03
C ASN A 908 21.49 0.80 7.55
N ILE A 909 22.77 0.70 7.18
CA ILE A 909 23.46 -0.58 7.05
C ILE A 909 23.91 -0.99 8.45
N VAL A 910 23.39 -2.11 8.94
CA VAL A 910 23.74 -2.67 10.25
C VAL A 910 25.11 -3.36 10.19
N CYS A 911 25.27 -4.19 9.17
CA CYS A 911 26.55 -4.85 8.87
C CYS A 911 26.59 -5.27 7.40
N CYS A 912 27.81 -5.49 6.91
CA CYS A 912 28.07 -6.04 5.58
C CYS A 912 29.32 -6.92 5.62
N GLY A 913 29.40 -7.90 4.73
CA GLY A 913 30.51 -8.83 4.65
C GLY A 913 30.06 -10.21 4.20
N THR A 914 30.87 -11.23 4.49
CA THR A 914 30.46 -12.63 4.25
C THR A 914 29.31 -13.05 5.18
N PRO A 915 28.53 -14.08 4.85
CA PRO A 915 27.51 -14.60 5.74
C PRO A 915 28.02 -14.91 7.16
N GLU A 916 29.24 -15.42 7.27
CA GLU A 916 29.90 -15.73 8.53
C GLU A 916 30.21 -14.49 9.37
N GLU A 917 30.56 -13.37 8.73
CA GLU A 917 30.80 -12.07 9.38
C GLU A 917 29.49 -11.47 9.88
N VAL A 918 28.44 -11.53 9.05
CA VAL A 918 27.10 -11.04 9.42
C VAL A 918 26.51 -11.87 10.57
N ALA A 919 26.74 -13.20 10.58
CA ALA A 919 26.28 -14.06 11.68
C ALA A 919 26.94 -13.73 13.03
N ARG A 920 28.12 -13.08 13.04
CA ARG A 920 28.81 -12.60 14.25
C ARG A 920 28.32 -11.23 14.73
N CYS A 921 27.62 -10.50 13.91
CA CYS A 921 27.11 -9.18 14.24
C CYS A 921 25.93 -9.25 15.22
N ARG A 922 26.13 -8.82 16.46
CA ARG A 922 25.09 -8.88 17.51
C ARG A 922 23.90 -7.95 17.27
N GLU A 923 24.12 -6.86 16.54
CA GLU A 923 23.08 -5.88 16.24
C GLU A 923 22.19 -6.31 15.06
N SER A 924 22.63 -7.28 14.27
CA SER A 924 21.91 -7.81 13.13
C SER A 924 20.83 -8.81 13.54
N ALA A 925 19.58 -8.47 13.25
CA ALA A 925 18.48 -9.42 13.39
C ALA A 925 18.68 -10.63 12.45
N THR A 926 19.10 -10.39 11.21
CA THR A 926 19.45 -11.43 10.23
C THR A 926 20.58 -12.32 10.75
N GLY A 927 21.63 -11.73 11.31
CA GLY A 927 22.80 -12.44 11.83
C GLY A 927 22.44 -13.48 12.89
N ARG A 928 21.45 -13.19 13.74
CA ARG A 928 20.97 -14.12 14.75
C ARG A 928 20.45 -15.42 14.14
N TYR A 929 19.48 -15.33 13.20
CA TYR A 929 18.90 -16.50 12.54
C TYR A 929 19.91 -17.19 11.62
N LEU A 930 20.76 -16.42 10.94
CA LEU A 930 21.82 -16.94 10.08
C LEU A 930 22.84 -17.77 10.88
N SER A 931 23.18 -17.36 12.11
CA SER A 931 24.10 -18.09 12.96
C SER A 931 23.58 -19.48 13.36
N GLU A 932 22.26 -19.61 13.54
CA GLU A 932 21.60 -20.90 13.83
C GLU A 932 21.66 -21.83 12.61
N LYS A 933 21.39 -21.29 11.41
CA LYS A 933 21.46 -22.04 10.15
C LYS A 933 22.89 -22.51 9.81
N LEU A 934 23.90 -21.66 9.97
CA LEU A 934 25.29 -22.01 9.72
C LEU A 934 25.87 -23.04 10.69
N ARG A 935 25.30 -23.16 11.91
CA ARG A 935 25.69 -24.17 12.89
C ARG A 935 25.05 -25.55 12.62
N ALA A 936 23.85 -25.55 12.01
CA ALA A 936 23.12 -26.77 11.70
C ALA A 936 23.64 -27.49 10.44
N ASP A 937 24.43 -26.83 9.62
CA ASP A 937 25.12 -27.38 8.45
C ASP A 937 26.56 -27.82 8.78
#